data_38773b1983beb0da7903f9eb9aef307c
#
_entry.id   38773b1983beb0da7903f9eb9aef307c
#
_cell.length_a   1.000
_cell.length_b   1.000
_cell.length_c   1.000
_cell.angle_alpha   90.00
_cell.angle_beta   90.00
_cell.angle_gamma   90.00
#
_symmetry.space_group_name_H-M   'P 1'
#
loop_
_entity.id
_entity.type
_entity.pdbx_description
1 polymer ?
#
loop_
_entity_poly.entity_id
_entity_poly.type
_entity_poly.pdbx_seq_one_letter_code
_entity_poly.pdbx_strand_id
1 'polypeptide(L)'
;MVAGIETNRPRNLDAKRSAAILYGDWGTSKAYVIGLAFAFAGYSSFWLILAMCLLTMIVGINYIFICNHYPDGGGVYASVRHRSEIISIVGAFLLIADYIVTAALSALSAFQYLGVPHPERFAALSIAVIGALNWFGPKHTGGLAFLVAIPTMAVVLLLGLFSIPHIPMALHNITALHGGLGPNWASFVSIVLALSGVEAVANSTGVMRLDPDCPADKPSVSKTSTPAILVIMAEVVFFTAFLGLAMHALPHLQVTTHDATDPTIDVRHPGVDAPGYPGVRDYMLKYMGQVFVSQALGEGAGHIMGVVVSVVFGFLLLSAVNTAISALISTQYLMARDRELPLIFRKLNSFGVPTWGMVVSTAIPLLLVLLVSDLSGLAELYAVGVVGAIATNLGACSTDWKLGLNRWERGIMFVTFLVMVVIEFSLFIDKPSARVFAVTVLAIGLIMRALAREQAQRSAFVVLLVMVVALFIEDARAGVLAVTVLAVGLILRGLVGERQQKRQEKAGVAAAPVPAWPPPGRAVIGGGLPSGDTEAPHGLPLLCAVRGIGKTLDFALEEARESHRPLYLLFIREQPVITGEDRKRKWRDDDEARAIFMYAHDHAEGAVVLPGYAVSDSPADTIVDFAATIGASRLLLGAPARSGLVNLLRGNIIRRVSDALPEDIHLLVCA
;
A
#
# COMPACT_ATOMS: atom_id res chain seq x y z
N MET A 1 -19.21 30.86 6.66
CA MET A 1 -18.17 29.83 6.57
C MET A 1 -18.21 29.05 7.88
N VAL A 2 -18.80 27.88 7.90
CA VAL A 2 -18.71 26.99 9.06
C VAL A 2 -17.34 26.37 8.98
N ALA A 3 -16.44 26.76 9.89
CA ALA A 3 -15.23 26.01 10.13
C ALA A 3 -15.67 24.65 10.67
N GLY A 4 -15.71 23.65 9.80
CA GLY A 4 -15.83 22.27 10.25
C GLY A 4 -14.64 22.01 11.16
N ILE A 5 -14.89 21.42 12.33
CA ILE A 5 -13.81 20.90 13.17
C ILE A 5 -13.14 19.83 12.32
N GLU A 6 -12.03 20.17 11.68
CA GLU A 6 -11.21 19.23 10.93
C GLU A 6 -10.52 18.33 11.95
N THR A 7 -11.09 17.16 12.20
CA THR A 7 -10.38 16.13 12.95
C THR A 7 -9.25 15.65 12.06
N ASN A 8 -8.07 16.16 12.34
CA ASN A 8 -6.85 15.71 11.67
C ASN A 8 -6.57 14.27 12.07
N ARG A 9 -6.31 13.43 11.08
CA ARG A 9 -5.80 12.07 11.29
C ARG A 9 -4.61 12.12 12.25
N PRO A 10 -4.55 11.26 13.29
CA PRO A 10 -3.35 11.18 14.09
C PRO A 10 -2.16 10.77 13.21
N ARG A 11 -1.22 11.71 13.06
CA ARG A 11 0.07 11.46 12.41
C ARG A 11 1.02 10.90 13.45
N ASN A 12 0.89 9.61 13.74
CA ASN A 12 1.56 8.95 14.86
C ASN A 12 2.88 8.29 14.50
N LEU A 13 3.21 8.18 13.19
CA LEU A 13 4.45 7.55 12.77
C LEU A 13 5.62 8.53 12.92
N ASP A 14 6.51 8.22 13.85
CA ASP A 14 7.85 8.80 13.92
C ASP A 14 8.81 8.15 12.92
N ALA A 15 10.02 8.69 12.77
CA ALA A 15 11.01 8.20 11.83
C ALA A 15 11.40 6.73 12.07
N LYS A 16 11.45 6.26 13.33
CA LYS A 16 11.82 4.88 13.66
C LYS A 16 10.73 3.89 13.26
N ARG A 17 9.47 4.20 13.56
CA ARG A 17 8.33 3.37 13.17
C ARG A 17 8.12 3.36 11.65
N SER A 18 8.30 4.52 11.02
CA SER A 18 8.27 4.65 9.56
C SER A 18 9.36 3.81 8.90
N ALA A 19 10.59 3.84 9.43
CA ALA A 19 11.68 3.00 8.97
C ALA A 19 11.37 1.50 9.15
N ALA A 20 10.81 1.08 10.28
CA ALA A 20 10.46 -0.32 10.52
C ALA A 20 9.38 -0.85 9.55
N ILE A 21 8.36 -0.04 9.27
CA ILE A 21 7.33 -0.39 8.28
C ILE A 21 7.94 -0.50 6.88
N LEU A 22 8.78 0.46 6.50
CA LEU A 22 9.48 0.47 5.23
C LEU A 22 10.43 -0.74 5.09
N TYR A 23 11.12 -1.12 6.18
CA TYR A 23 12.00 -2.28 6.20
C TYR A 23 11.23 -3.60 6.02
N GLY A 24 10.00 -3.69 6.50
CA GLY A 24 9.13 -4.85 6.33
C GLY A 24 8.86 -5.22 4.88
N ASP A 25 9.03 -4.28 3.95
CA ASP A 25 8.88 -4.49 2.51
C ASP A 25 10.25 -4.40 1.81
N TRP A 26 10.90 -3.25 1.84
CA TRP A 26 12.17 -3.02 1.14
C TRP A 26 13.30 -3.92 1.64
N GLY A 27 13.34 -4.24 2.93
CA GLY A 27 14.32 -5.15 3.53
C GLY A 27 14.25 -6.60 3.04
N THR A 28 13.13 -7.01 2.44
CA THR A 28 12.96 -8.38 1.91
C THR A 28 13.73 -8.63 0.62
N SER A 29 14.06 -7.60 -0.15
CA SER A 29 14.69 -7.69 -1.48
C SER A 29 15.95 -8.56 -1.47
N LYS A 30 16.80 -8.44 -0.45
CA LYS A 30 18.04 -9.24 -0.33
C LYS A 30 17.79 -10.74 -0.17
N ALA A 31 16.60 -11.15 0.31
CA ALA A 31 16.27 -12.55 0.54
C ALA A 31 16.21 -13.38 -0.75
N TYR A 32 15.81 -12.75 -1.86
CA TYR A 32 15.65 -13.43 -3.15
C TYR A 32 16.58 -12.90 -4.26
N VAL A 33 16.91 -11.61 -4.25
CA VAL A 33 17.71 -10.99 -5.33
C VAL A 33 19.10 -11.58 -5.45
N ILE A 34 19.77 -11.86 -4.32
CA ILE A 34 21.14 -12.36 -4.31
C ILE A 34 21.24 -13.72 -5.02
N GLY A 35 20.33 -14.66 -4.70
CA GLY A 35 20.28 -15.96 -5.34
C GLY A 35 19.86 -15.88 -6.83
N LEU A 36 18.86 -15.04 -7.13
CA LEU A 36 18.42 -14.81 -8.50
C LEU A 36 19.54 -14.21 -9.38
N ALA A 37 20.30 -13.25 -8.87
CA ALA A 37 21.41 -12.65 -9.62
C ALA A 37 22.47 -13.70 -9.98
N PHE A 38 22.80 -14.61 -9.05
CA PHE A 38 23.71 -15.70 -9.32
C PHE A 38 23.16 -16.67 -10.39
N ALA A 39 21.86 -16.97 -10.32
CA ALA A 39 21.22 -17.83 -11.32
C ALA A 39 21.35 -17.29 -12.75
N PHE A 40 21.19 -15.96 -12.92
CA PHE A 40 21.27 -15.33 -14.25
C PHE A 40 22.69 -15.04 -14.75
N ALA A 41 23.66 -14.82 -13.86
CA ALA A 41 25.00 -14.36 -14.26
C ALA A 41 26.17 -15.12 -13.60
N GLY A 42 25.90 -16.12 -12.77
CA GLY A 42 26.92 -16.90 -12.08
C GLY A 42 27.92 -16.00 -11.32
N TYR A 43 29.20 -16.28 -11.46
CA TYR A 43 30.26 -15.53 -10.79
C TYR A 43 30.48 -14.09 -11.30
N SER A 44 29.77 -13.65 -12.34
CA SER A 44 29.74 -12.25 -12.78
C SER A 44 28.57 -11.44 -12.20
N SER A 45 27.68 -12.09 -11.41
CA SER A 45 26.48 -11.49 -10.83
C SER A 45 26.75 -10.32 -9.89
N PHE A 46 27.92 -10.24 -9.28
CA PHE A 46 28.30 -9.10 -8.43
C PHE A 46 28.12 -7.75 -9.12
N TRP A 47 28.54 -7.65 -10.40
CA TRP A 47 28.41 -6.41 -11.15
C TRP A 47 26.98 -6.00 -11.40
N LEU A 48 26.08 -6.98 -11.62
CA LEU A 48 24.65 -6.73 -11.78
C LEU A 48 24.01 -6.30 -10.45
N ILE A 49 24.38 -6.95 -9.34
CA ILE A 49 23.93 -6.56 -8.00
C ILE A 49 24.39 -5.13 -7.67
N LEU A 50 25.64 -4.77 -8.01
CA LEU A 50 26.17 -3.43 -7.76
C LEU A 50 25.43 -2.37 -8.59
N ALA A 51 25.17 -2.64 -9.88
CA ALA A 51 24.38 -1.77 -10.73
C ALA A 51 22.95 -1.61 -10.20
N MET A 52 22.36 -2.69 -9.70
CA MET A 52 21.03 -2.68 -9.09
C MET A 52 20.99 -1.87 -7.80
N CYS A 53 22.00 -2.03 -6.93
CA CYS A 53 22.16 -1.22 -5.72
C CYS A 53 22.28 0.27 -6.03
N LEU A 54 23.03 0.63 -7.09
CA LEU A 54 23.15 2.01 -7.53
C LEU A 54 21.80 2.57 -8.02
N LEU A 55 21.06 1.80 -8.82
CA LEU A 55 19.71 2.19 -9.26
C LEU A 55 18.76 2.35 -8.08
N THR A 56 18.78 1.41 -7.13
CA THR A 56 17.98 1.47 -5.89
C THR A 56 18.28 2.73 -5.08
N MET A 57 19.55 3.10 -4.96
CA MET A 57 19.96 4.33 -4.27
C MET A 57 19.42 5.58 -5.00
N ILE A 58 19.53 5.64 -6.32
CA ILE A 58 19.04 6.78 -7.11
C ILE A 58 17.52 6.89 -6.99
N VAL A 59 16.79 5.78 -7.08
CA VAL A 59 15.34 5.74 -6.91
C VAL A 59 14.95 6.16 -5.49
N GLY A 60 15.64 5.68 -4.46
CA GLY A 60 15.42 6.09 -3.07
C GLY A 60 15.59 7.60 -2.84
N ILE A 61 16.63 8.20 -3.46
CA ILE A 61 16.83 9.65 -3.43
C ILE A 61 15.66 10.40 -4.10
N ASN A 62 15.16 9.91 -5.23
CA ASN A 62 13.99 10.49 -5.89
C ASN A 62 12.74 10.41 -5.00
N TYR A 63 12.56 9.33 -4.25
CA TYR A 63 11.44 9.23 -3.31
C TYR A 63 11.58 10.14 -2.08
N ILE A 64 12.81 10.52 -1.68
CA ILE A 64 13.01 11.60 -0.70
C ILE A 64 12.42 12.91 -1.26
N PHE A 65 12.72 13.26 -2.51
CA PHE A 65 12.16 14.46 -3.14
C PHE A 65 10.64 14.41 -3.22
N ILE A 66 10.06 13.25 -3.62
CA ILE A 66 8.62 13.07 -3.70
C ILE A 66 7.96 13.24 -2.31
N CYS A 67 8.48 12.57 -1.27
CA CYS A 67 7.94 12.65 0.08
C CYS A 67 7.98 14.07 0.66
N ASN A 68 8.99 14.86 0.31
CA ASN A 68 9.11 16.25 0.74
C ASN A 68 8.05 17.17 0.10
N HIS A 69 7.56 16.83 -1.10
CA HIS A 69 6.55 17.61 -1.82
C HIS A 69 5.12 17.08 -1.64
N TYR A 70 4.95 15.82 -1.20
CA TYR A 70 3.66 15.18 -0.99
C TYR A 70 3.51 14.68 0.46
N PRO A 71 3.36 15.59 1.44
CA PRO A 71 3.26 15.21 2.85
C PRO A 71 1.97 14.46 3.21
N ASP A 72 0.96 14.52 2.35
CA ASP A 72 -0.36 13.91 2.55
C ASP A 72 -0.54 12.55 1.86
N GLY A 73 0.51 12.04 1.24
CA GLY A 73 0.55 10.81 0.46
C GLY A 73 1.13 11.06 -0.92
N GLY A 74 2.36 10.58 -1.17
CA GLY A 74 3.09 10.74 -2.44
C GLY A 74 3.02 9.51 -3.34
N GLY A 75 2.13 8.54 -3.04
CA GLY A 75 1.95 7.35 -3.88
C GLY A 75 1.50 7.69 -5.30
N VAL A 76 1.80 6.81 -6.26
CA VAL A 76 1.59 7.05 -7.70
C VAL A 76 0.17 7.50 -8.04
N TYR A 77 -0.85 6.96 -7.38
CA TYR A 77 -2.23 7.36 -7.59
C TYR A 77 -2.50 8.81 -7.20
N ALA A 78 -2.06 9.22 -6.01
CA ALA A 78 -2.33 10.55 -5.48
C ALA A 78 -1.47 11.64 -6.13
N SER A 79 -0.18 11.36 -6.35
CA SER A 79 0.77 12.33 -6.91
C SER A 79 0.52 12.65 -8.38
N VAL A 80 -0.05 11.70 -9.16
CA VAL A 80 -0.28 11.85 -10.60
C VAL A 80 -1.66 12.41 -10.92
N ARG A 81 -2.65 12.19 -10.06
CA ARG A 81 -4.06 12.45 -10.32
C ARG A 81 -4.37 13.90 -10.66
N HIS A 82 -3.72 14.87 -10.03
CA HIS A 82 -3.92 16.30 -10.30
C HIS A 82 -3.52 16.70 -11.74
N ARG A 83 -2.71 15.89 -12.43
CA ARG A 83 -2.30 16.11 -13.83
C ARG A 83 -3.17 15.36 -14.83
N SER A 84 -3.37 14.07 -14.60
CA SER A 84 -4.17 13.21 -15.45
C SER A 84 -4.78 12.07 -14.64
N GLU A 85 -6.09 11.99 -14.62
CA GLU A 85 -6.81 10.87 -14.00
C GLU A 85 -6.45 9.54 -14.68
N ILE A 86 -6.29 9.53 -16.01
CA ILE A 86 -5.99 8.30 -16.76
C ILE A 86 -4.59 7.76 -16.42
N ILE A 87 -3.58 8.62 -16.44
CA ILE A 87 -2.20 8.21 -16.12
C ILE A 87 -2.14 7.76 -14.65
N SER A 88 -2.85 8.44 -13.75
CA SER A 88 -2.97 8.05 -12.34
C SER A 88 -3.55 6.64 -12.19
N ILE A 89 -4.55 6.29 -12.99
CA ILE A 89 -5.18 4.98 -12.96
C ILE A 89 -4.25 3.91 -13.54
N VAL A 90 -3.59 4.18 -14.65
CA VAL A 90 -2.58 3.26 -15.19
C VAL A 90 -1.52 2.96 -14.14
N GLY A 91 -0.95 3.99 -13.51
CA GLY A 91 0.01 3.83 -12.43
C GLY A 91 -0.55 3.07 -11.21
N ALA A 92 -1.82 3.33 -10.85
CA ALA A 92 -2.48 2.62 -9.75
C ALA A 92 -2.69 1.12 -10.05
N PHE A 93 -3.04 0.76 -11.28
CA PHE A 93 -3.19 -0.67 -11.64
C PHE A 93 -1.85 -1.38 -11.78
N LEU A 94 -0.79 -0.70 -12.22
CA LEU A 94 0.57 -1.24 -12.15
C LEU A 94 1.00 -1.46 -10.69
N LEU A 95 0.68 -0.54 -9.79
CA LEU A 95 0.91 -0.69 -8.36
C LEU A 95 0.07 -1.82 -7.73
N ILE A 96 -1.18 -2.01 -8.18
CA ILE A 96 -2.03 -3.14 -7.78
C ILE A 96 -1.39 -4.45 -8.26
N ALA A 97 -0.90 -4.51 -9.49
CA ALA A 97 -0.19 -5.66 -10.02
C ALA A 97 1.05 -5.99 -9.19
N ASP A 98 1.85 -4.97 -8.85
CA ASP A 98 3.00 -5.06 -7.96
C ASP A 98 2.61 -5.68 -6.61
N TYR A 99 1.65 -5.13 -5.88
CA TYR A 99 1.25 -5.65 -4.57
C TYR A 99 0.64 -7.06 -4.61
N ILE A 100 -0.06 -7.44 -5.70
CA ILE A 100 -0.57 -8.79 -5.89
C ILE A 100 0.61 -9.78 -5.92
N VAL A 101 1.63 -9.46 -6.71
CA VAL A 101 2.79 -10.34 -6.87
C VAL A 101 3.68 -10.30 -5.63
N THR A 102 3.85 -9.13 -4.99
CA THR A 102 4.58 -8.99 -3.72
C THR A 102 4.02 -9.94 -2.66
N ALA A 103 2.70 -10.02 -2.52
CA ALA A 103 2.07 -10.91 -1.56
C ALA A 103 2.34 -12.39 -1.89
N ALA A 104 2.23 -12.79 -3.16
CA ALA A 104 2.48 -14.16 -3.61
C ALA A 104 3.96 -14.55 -3.47
N LEU A 105 4.87 -13.71 -3.99
CA LEU A 105 6.33 -13.91 -3.97
C LEU A 105 6.85 -14.01 -2.53
N SER A 106 6.46 -13.06 -1.68
CA SER A 106 6.91 -13.03 -0.29
C SER A 106 6.40 -14.24 0.50
N ALA A 107 5.15 -14.64 0.28
CA ALA A 107 4.60 -15.85 0.90
C ALA A 107 5.36 -17.11 0.46
N LEU A 108 5.61 -17.28 -0.85
CA LEU A 108 6.36 -18.41 -1.39
C LEU A 108 7.77 -18.45 -0.81
N SER A 109 8.50 -17.33 -0.86
CA SER A 109 9.85 -17.21 -0.34
C SER A 109 9.95 -17.52 1.16
N ALA A 110 8.96 -17.11 1.97
CA ALA A 110 8.93 -17.41 3.39
C ALA A 110 8.99 -18.93 3.66
N PHE A 111 8.23 -19.71 2.91
CA PHE A 111 8.18 -21.17 3.09
C PHE A 111 9.34 -21.90 2.41
N GLN A 112 9.96 -21.33 1.38
CA GLN A 112 11.23 -21.80 0.83
C GLN A 112 12.36 -21.65 1.86
N TYR A 113 12.44 -20.51 2.54
CA TYR A 113 13.40 -20.33 3.66
C TYR A 113 13.16 -21.30 4.81
N LEU A 114 11.90 -21.59 5.14
CA LEU A 114 11.55 -22.60 6.17
C LEU A 114 11.85 -24.03 5.72
N GLY A 115 12.05 -24.27 4.42
CA GLY A 115 12.39 -25.59 3.88
C GLY A 115 11.26 -26.60 3.96
N VAL A 116 9.99 -26.15 3.90
CA VAL A 116 8.84 -27.05 3.93
C VAL A 116 8.58 -27.68 2.56
N PRO A 117 8.09 -28.93 2.49
CA PRO A 117 7.66 -29.53 1.22
C PRO A 117 6.42 -28.78 0.70
N HIS A 118 6.33 -28.60 -0.61
CA HIS A 118 5.21 -27.87 -1.24
C HIS A 118 5.01 -26.46 -0.71
N PRO A 119 6.01 -25.56 -0.77
CA PRO A 119 5.96 -24.24 -0.18
C PRO A 119 4.79 -23.39 -0.73
N GLU A 120 4.34 -23.64 -1.96
CA GLU A 120 3.20 -22.97 -2.61
C GLU A 120 1.87 -23.16 -1.84
N ARG A 121 1.67 -24.34 -1.24
CA ARG A 121 0.44 -24.64 -0.47
C ARG A 121 0.43 -23.92 0.86
N PHE A 122 1.56 -23.90 1.55
CA PHE A 122 1.71 -23.16 2.81
C PHE A 122 1.67 -21.64 2.56
N ALA A 123 2.22 -21.17 1.45
CA ALA A 123 2.11 -19.79 1.01
C ALA A 123 0.64 -19.40 0.79
N ALA A 124 -0.11 -20.19 0.04
CA ALA A 124 -1.55 -19.96 -0.17
C ALA A 124 -2.33 -19.94 1.15
N LEU A 125 -2.05 -20.89 2.05
CA LEU A 125 -2.67 -20.93 3.38
C LEU A 125 -2.32 -19.68 4.20
N SER A 126 -1.07 -19.25 4.19
CA SER A 126 -0.63 -18.05 4.92
C SER A 126 -1.30 -16.77 4.38
N ILE A 127 -1.43 -16.63 3.06
CA ILE A 127 -2.16 -15.54 2.42
C ILE A 127 -3.63 -15.55 2.87
N ALA A 128 -4.28 -16.72 2.90
CA ALA A 128 -5.66 -16.85 3.37
C ALA A 128 -5.80 -16.44 4.85
N VAL A 129 -4.89 -16.89 5.71
CA VAL A 129 -4.88 -16.55 7.14
C VAL A 129 -4.64 -15.05 7.35
N ILE A 130 -3.64 -14.48 6.68
CA ILE A 130 -3.32 -13.05 6.77
C ILE A 130 -4.50 -12.22 6.22
N GLY A 131 -5.12 -12.64 5.12
CA GLY A 131 -6.33 -12.02 4.58
C GLY A 131 -7.48 -12.05 5.60
N ALA A 132 -7.71 -13.20 6.23
CA ALA A 132 -8.72 -13.34 7.28
C ALA A 132 -8.42 -12.45 8.51
N LEU A 133 -7.16 -12.30 8.90
CA LEU A 133 -6.75 -11.37 9.97
C LEU A 133 -7.00 -9.92 9.58
N ASN A 134 -6.79 -9.55 8.34
CA ASN A 134 -7.10 -8.21 7.82
C ASN A 134 -8.60 -7.89 7.82
N TRP A 135 -9.49 -8.90 7.92
CA TRP A 135 -10.93 -8.70 8.12
C TRP A 135 -11.25 -7.84 9.34
N PHE A 136 -10.45 -7.99 10.39
CA PHE A 136 -10.61 -7.26 11.65
C PHE A 136 -9.94 -5.87 11.64
N GLY A 137 -9.24 -5.52 10.56
CA GLY A 137 -8.55 -4.23 10.32
C GLY A 137 -7.20 -4.07 11.00
N PRO A 138 -6.38 -3.15 10.48
CA PRO A 138 -5.00 -2.97 10.93
C PRO A 138 -4.95 -2.16 12.23
N LYS A 139 -4.85 -2.78 13.39
CA LYS A 139 -4.71 -2.04 14.66
C LYS A 139 -3.28 -1.89 15.19
N HIS A 140 -2.34 -2.72 14.73
CA HIS A 140 -1.01 -2.80 15.38
C HIS A 140 0.16 -2.98 14.40
N THR A 141 0.00 -2.59 13.13
CA THR A 141 1.01 -2.84 12.08
C THR A 141 2.37 -2.22 12.38
N GLY A 142 2.43 -1.01 12.92
CA GLY A 142 3.70 -0.33 13.21
C GLY A 142 4.51 -0.96 14.35
N GLY A 143 3.83 -1.48 15.38
CA GLY A 143 4.50 -2.16 16.50
C GLY A 143 5.02 -3.55 16.10
N LEU A 144 4.23 -4.29 15.32
CA LEU A 144 4.62 -5.61 14.81
C LEU A 144 5.77 -5.50 13.80
N ALA A 145 5.74 -4.52 12.91
CA ALA A 145 6.81 -4.27 11.96
C ALA A 145 8.15 -4.01 12.69
N PHE A 146 8.13 -3.24 13.78
CA PHE A 146 9.32 -3.00 14.58
C PHE A 146 9.85 -4.27 15.26
N LEU A 147 8.96 -5.13 15.76
CA LEU A 147 9.30 -6.40 16.38
C LEU A 147 9.98 -7.37 15.38
N VAL A 148 9.62 -7.32 14.10
CA VAL A 148 10.20 -8.15 13.04
C VAL A 148 11.48 -7.51 12.49
N ALA A 149 11.53 -6.19 12.34
CA ALA A 149 12.67 -5.50 11.74
C ALA A 149 13.97 -5.65 12.57
N ILE A 150 13.89 -5.50 13.90
CA ILE A 150 15.08 -5.55 14.77
C ILE A 150 15.79 -6.92 14.70
N PRO A 151 15.12 -8.07 14.90
CA PRO A 151 15.77 -9.38 14.74
C PRO A 151 16.36 -9.59 13.35
N THR A 152 15.67 -9.09 12.30
CA THR A 152 16.19 -9.22 10.93
C THR A 152 17.47 -8.42 10.74
N MET A 153 17.52 -7.17 11.19
CA MET A 153 18.75 -6.36 11.14
C MET A 153 19.88 -7.02 11.93
N ALA A 154 19.60 -7.59 13.10
CA ALA A 154 20.59 -8.32 13.88
C ALA A 154 21.14 -9.55 13.13
N VAL A 155 20.27 -10.33 12.49
CA VAL A 155 20.67 -11.50 11.68
C VAL A 155 21.49 -11.07 10.47
N VAL A 156 21.09 -10.00 9.77
CA VAL A 156 21.83 -9.46 8.61
C VAL A 156 23.22 -8.98 9.03
N LEU A 157 23.32 -8.28 10.17
CA LEU A 157 24.61 -7.88 10.76
C LEU A 157 25.50 -9.08 11.10
N LEU A 158 24.94 -10.12 11.72
CA LEU A 158 25.68 -11.36 12.02
C LEU A 158 26.14 -12.06 10.74
N LEU A 159 25.27 -12.20 9.74
CA LEU A 159 25.65 -12.73 8.43
C LEU A 159 26.79 -11.93 7.82
N GLY A 160 26.70 -10.60 7.87
CA GLY A 160 27.76 -9.71 7.42
C GLY A 160 29.08 -9.96 8.16
N LEU A 161 29.05 -10.06 9.48
CA LEU A 161 30.24 -10.30 10.31
C LEU A 161 30.93 -11.62 9.95
N PHE A 162 30.16 -12.71 9.86
CA PHE A 162 30.69 -14.02 9.47
C PHE A 162 31.12 -14.10 7.99
N SER A 163 30.68 -13.17 7.16
CA SER A 163 31.10 -13.06 5.77
C SER A 163 32.48 -12.39 5.60
N ILE A 164 32.93 -11.55 6.54
CA ILE A 164 34.18 -10.76 6.43
C ILE A 164 35.39 -11.64 6.11
N PRO A 165 35.67 -12.77 6.81
CA PRO A 165 36.82 -13.60 6.54
C PRO A 165 36.86 -14.19 5.12
N HIS A 166 35.71 -14.28 4.47
CA HIS A 166 35.52 -14.91 3.15
C HIS A 166 35.62 -13.91 1.98
N ILE A 167 35.68 -12.60 2.25
CA ILE A 167 35.75 -11.57 1.22
C ILE A 167 36.96 -11.71 0.28
N PRO A 168 38.18 -12.02 0.75
CA PRO A 168 39.31 -12.21 -0.17
C PRO A 168 39.07 -13.32 -1.20
N MET A 169 38.46 -14.44 -0.78
CA MET A 169 38.06 -15.52 -1.67
C MET A 169 36.94 -15.10 -2.63
N ALA A 170 35.94 -14.38 -2.13
CA ALA A 170 34.87 -13.84 -2.96
C ALA A 170 35.40 -12.96 -4.08
N LEU A 171 36.32 -12.03 -3.75
CA LEU A 171 36.96 -11.13 -4.74
C LEU A 171 37.78 -11.89 -5.79
N HIS A 172 38.40 -13.02 -5.39
CA HIS A 172 39.14 -13.86 -6.33
C HIS A 172 38.21 -14.60 -7.31
N ASN A 173 37.03 -14.98 -6.88
CA ASN A 173 36.08 -15.78 -7.66
C ASN A 173 35.20 -14.92 -8.60
N ILE A 174 35.16 -13.60 -8.41
CA ILE A 174 34.38 -12.74 -9.31
C ILE A 174 34.98 -12.75 -10.70
N THR A 175 34.12 -13.00 -11.68
CA THR A 175 34.50 -12.92 -13.11
C THR A 175 33.99 -11.62 -13.72
N ALA A 176 34.61 -11.21 -14.82
CA ALA A 176 34.10 -10.11 -15.63
C ALA A 176 32.78 -10.49 -16.30
N LEU A 177 31.98 -9.47 -16.65
CA LEU A 177 30.76 -9.68 -17.43
C LEU A 177 31.11 -10.24 -18.81
N HIS A 178 30.45 -11.31 -19.20
CA HIS A 178 30.64 -12.01 -20.47
C HIS A 178 29.36 -11.87 -21.33
N GLY A 179 29.47 -12.08 -22.65
CA GLY A 179 28.32 -12.15 -23.56
C GLY A 179 27.86 -10.82 -24.16
N GLY A 180 28.54 -9.69 -23.88
CA GLY A 180 28.20 -8.39 -24.44
C GLY A 180 27.05 -7.66 -23.73
N LEU A 181 26.65 -6.50 -24.28
CA LEU A 181 25.69 -5.61 -23.61
C LEU A 181 24.27 -6.20 -23.53
N GLY A 182 23.78 -6.85 -24.59
CA GLY A 182 22.40 -7.38 -24.65
C GLY A 182 22.09 -8.43 -23.57
N PRO A 183 22.84 -9.55 -23.50
CA PRO A 183 22.64 -10.57 -22.47
C PRO A 183 22.82 -10.04 -21.04
N ASN A 184 23.82 -9.20 -20.80
CA ASN A 184 24.04 -8.59 -19.48
C ASN A 184 22.92 -7.63 -19.09
N TRP A 185 22.36 -6.90 -20.05
CA TRP A 185 21.18 -6.07 -19.85
C TRP A 185 19.96 -6.91 -19.51
N ALA A 186 19.69 -8.00 -20.22
CA ALA A 186 18.58 -8.92 -19.93
C ALA A 186 18.71 -9.53 -18.52
N SER A 187 19.93 -9.95 -18.13
CA SER A 187 20.21 -10.44 -16.78
C SER A 187 19.98 -9.36 -15.71
N PHE A 188 20.41 -8.12 -15.96
CA PHE A 188 20.16 -6.99 -15.07
C PHE A 188 18.67 -6.71 -14.92
N VAL A 189 17.92 -6.66 -16.01
CA VAL A 189 16.48 -6.45 -16.01
C VAL A 189 15.74 -7.55 -15.25
N SER A 190 16.25 -8.79 -15.25
CA SER A 190 15.66 -9.92 -14.52
C SER A 190 15.78 -9.81 -12.98
N ILE A 191 16.67 -8.96 -12.46
CA ILE A 191 16.84 -8.73 -11.02
C ILE A 191 16.28 -7.38 -10.54
N VAL A 192 15.62 -6.62 -11.40
CA VAL A 192 15.06 -5.28 -11.09
C VAL A 192 13.97 -5.33 -10.01
N LEU A 193 13.43 -6.52 -9.72
CA LEU A 193 12.52 -6.71 -8.59
C LEU A 193 13.11 -6.22 -7.24
N ALA A 194 14.42 -6.04 -7.12
CA ALA A 194 15.06 -5.46 -5.92
C ALA A 194 14.66 -4.01 -5.61
N LEU A 195 14.03 -3.30 -6.56
CA LEU A 195 13.48 -1.95 -6.34
C LEU A 195 12.23 -1.93 -5.48
N SER A 196 11.63 -3.08 -5.22
CA SER A 196 10.41 -3.19 -4.42
C SER A 196 10.50 -2.53 -3.06
N GLY A 197 9.40 -1.94 -2.65
CA GLY A 197 9.20 -1.40 -1.32
C GLY A 197 9.62 0.05 -1.16
N VAL A 198 10.37 0.63 -2.10
CA VAL A 198 10.77 2.03 -2.03
C VAL A 198 9.57 2.98 -2.20
N GLU A 199 8.58 2.58 -3.01
CA GLU A 199 7.34 3.34 -3.25
C GLU A 199 6.40 3.33 -2.02
N ALA A 200 6.50 2.33 -1.16
CA ALA A 200 5.67 2.18 0.03
C ALA A 200 5.81 3.37 1.00
N VAL A 201 7.00 4.00 1.04
CA VAL A 201 7.22 5.18 1.89
C VAL A 201 6.35 6.36 1.46
N ALA A 202 6.21 6.60 0.16
CA ALA A 202 5.39 7.70 -0.36
C ALA A 202 3.90 7.51 -0.03
N ASN A 203 3.43 6.27 0.02
CA ASN A 203 2.07 5.96 0.45
C ASN A 203 1.85 6.23 1.96
N SER A 204 2.92 6.20 2.75
CA SER A 204 2.88 6.33 4.21
C SER A 204 3.05 7.78 4.70
N THR A 205 3.44 8.75 3.86
CA THR A 205 3.68 10.14 4.29
C THR A 205 2.47 10.78 4.97
N GLY A 206 1.26 10.42 4.55
CA GLY A 206 0.00 10.92 5.15
C GLY A 206 -0.21 10.55 6.62
N VAL A 207 0.52 9.59 7.18
CA VAL A 207 0.46 9.15 8.59
C VAL A 207 1.72 9.48 9.38
N MET A 208 2.75 10.01 8.73
CA MET A 208 3.96 10.47 9.39
C MET A 208 3.72 11.75 10.16
N ARG A 209 4.45 11.94 11.27
CA ARG A 209 4.43 13.19 12.03
C ARG A 209 4.84 14.35 11.15
N LEU A 210 4.10 15.45 11.27
CA LEU A 210 4.50 16.71 10.66
C LEU A 210 5.77 17.23 11.33
N ASP A 211 6.58 17.93 10.55
CA ASP A 211 7.75 18.58 11.08
C ASP A 211 7.33 19.63 12.13
N PRO A 212 8.03 19.72 13.27
CA PRO A 212 7.83 20.83 14.19
C PRO A 212 8.05 22.13 13.41
N ASP A 213 7.27 23.15 13.69
CA ASP A 213 7.43 24.49 13.10
C ASP A 213 7.06 24.62 11.60
N CYS A 214 6.45 23.60 10.98
CA CYS A 214 5.96 23.76 9.61
C CYS A 214 4.68 24.63 9.59
N PRO A 215 4.58 25.62 8.68
CA PRO A 215 3.37 26.41 8.51
C PRO A 215 2.17 25.54 8.14
N ALA A 216 0.98 25.89 8.63
CA ALA A 216 -0.24 25.10 8.37
C ALA A 216 -0.62 25.04 6.88
N ASP A 217 -0.23 26.04 6.10
CA ASP A 217 -0.41 26.13 4.65
C ASP A 217 0.64 25.35 3.84
N LYS A 218 1.75 24.94 4.49
CA LYS A 218 2.84 24.16 3.88
C LYS A 218 3.28 23.03 4.82
N PRO A 219 2.42 22.01 5.01
CA PRO A 219 2.77 20.88 5.84
C PRO A 219 4.02 20.15 5.27
N SER A 220 4.90 19.68 6.16
CA SER A 220 6.10 18.92 5.80
C SER A 220 6.25 17.69 6.70
N VAL A 221 6.81 16.62 6.16
CA VAL A 221 7.17 15.39 6.87
C VAL A 221 8.64 15.02 6.65
N SER A 222 9.45 15.95 6.15
CA SER A 222 10.82 15.69 5.73
C SER A 222 11.72 15.22 6.88
N LYS A 223 11.51 15.74 8.11
CA LYS A 223 12.25 15.31 9.31
C LYS A 223 11.91 13.86 9.74
N THR A 224 10.79 13.33 9.27
CA THR A 224 10.37 11.94 9.54
C THR A 224 10.69 11.02 8.36
N SER A 225 10.33 11.39 7.13
CA SER A 225 10.48 10.55 5.93
C SER A 225 11.93 10.41 5.48
N THR A 226 12.69 11.53 5.43
CA THR A 226 14.07 11.49 4.93
C THR A 226 14.99 10.61 5.77
N PRO A 227 15.04 10.70 7.12
CA PRO A 227 15.86 9.78 7.91
C PRO A 227 15.42 8.33 7.79
N ALA A 228 14.11 8.07 7.71
CA ALA A 228 13.58 6.71 7.53
C ALA A 228 14.06 6.10 6.22
N ILE A 229 13.94 6.83 5.10
CA ILE A 229 14.42 6.38 3.79
C ILE A 229 15.93 6.17 3.80
N LEU A 230 16.71 7.15 4.30
CA LEU A 230 18.17 7.08 4.27
C LEU A 230 18.72 5.89 5.06
N VAL A 231 18.18 5.61 6.26
CA VAL A 231 18.63 4.50 7.10
C VAL A 231 18.35 3.16 6.41
N ILE A 232 17.13 2.98 5.89
CA ILE A 232 16.78 1.72 5.25
C ILE A 232 17.47 1.56 3.90
N MET A 233 17.56 2.62 3.10
CA MET A 233 18.30 2.63 1.85
C MET A 233 19.78 2.26 2.07
N ALA A 234 20.44 2.85 3.06
CA ALA A 234 21.82 2.53 3.38
C ALA A 234 21.99 1.07 3.78
N GLU A 235 21.10 0.55 4.64
CA GLU A 235 21.10 -0.86 5.05
C GLU A 235 20.86 -1.79 3.85
N VAL A 236 19.80 -1.56 3.08
CA VAL A 236 19.44 -2.43 1.95
C VAL A 236 20.53 -2.42 0.89
N VAL A 237 21.02 -1.26 0.47
CA VAL A 237 22.07 -1.11 -0.55
C VAL A 237 23.37 -1.74 -0.08
N PHE A 238 23.81 -1.41 1.15
CA PHE A 238 25.07 -1.91 1.68
C PHE A 238 25.04 -3.44 1.85
N PHE A 239 24.04 -3.98 2.54
CA PHE A 239 24.02 -5.42 2.81
C PHE A 239 23.66 -6.24 1.57
N THR A 240 22.87 -5.73 0.64
CA THR A 240 22.64 -6.45 -0.62
C THR A 240 23.93 -6.53 -1.44
N ALA A 241 24.68 -5.46 -1.55
CA ALA A 241 25.98 -5.46 -2.24
C ALA A 241 27.01 -6.32 -1.51
N PHE A 242 27.11 -6.16 -0.18
CA PHE A 242 28.11 -6.87 0.64
C PHE A 242 27.85 -8.38 0.71
N LEU A 243 26.62 -8.80 0.98
CA LEU A 243 26.25 -10.22 1.00
C LEU A 243 26.25 -10.82 -0.42
N GLY A 244 25.86 -10.02 -1.42
CA GLY A 244 25.99 -10.39 -2.83
C GLY A 244 27.45 -10.63 -3.23
N LEU A 245 28.39 -9.83 -2.72
CA LEU A 245 29.82 -10.08 -2.87
C LEU A 245 30.23 -11.37 -2.15
N ALA A 246 29.89 -11.51 -0.86
CA ALA A 246 30.26 -12.64 -0.02
C ALA A 246 29.76 -13.98 -0.57
N MET A 247 28.62 -14.00 -1.24
CA MET A 247 28.06 -15.20 -1.88
C MET A 247 29.07 -15.87 -2.83
N HIS A 248 29.94 -15.11 -3.50
CA HIS A 248 30.95 -15.65 -4.42
C HIS A 248 32.06 -16.45 -3.72
N ALA A 249 32.12 -16.41 -2.39
CA ALA A 249 33.01 -17.27 -1.61
C ALA A 249 32.40 -18.64 -1.27
N LEU A 250 31.10 -18.85 -1.57
CA LEU A 250 30.46 -20.14 -1.30
C LEU A 250 31.05 -21.23 -2.19
N PRO A 251 31.35 -22.43 -1.61
CA PRO A 251 31.96 -23.49 -2.37
C PRO A 251 30.98 -24.13 -3.36
N HIS A 252 31.46 -24.38 -4.57
CA HIS A 252 30.81 -25.23 -5.56
C HIS A 252 29.36 -24.84 -5.92
N LEU A 253 29.04 -23.54 -5.95
CA LEU A 253 27.77 -23.08 -6.52
C LEU A 253 27.74 -23.37 -8.02
N GLN A 254 26.69 -24.04 -8.48
CA GLN A 254 26.48 -24.37 -9.87
C GLN A 254 25.16 -23.78 -10.36
N VAL A 255 25.20 -23.09 -11.49
CA VAL A 255 23.98 -22.67 -12.19
C VAL A 255 23.45 -23.89 -12.92
N THR A 256 22.27 -24.33 -12.55
CA THR A 256 21.58 -25.42 -13.24
C THR A 256 20.72 -24.82 -14.35
N THR A 257 21.26 -24.87 -15.57
CA THR A 257 20.45 -24.71 -16.79
C THR A 257 19.93 -26.09 -17.12
N HIS A 258 18.65 -26.27 -17.03
CA HIS A 258 18.03 -27.55 -17.33
C HIS A 258 18.24 -27.94 -18.78
N ASP A 259 18.56 -29.21 -19.00
CA ASP A 259 18.91 -29.76 -20.30
C ASP A 259 17.72 -29.67 -21.26
N ALA A 260 17.99 -29.31 -22.52
CA ALA A 260 17.00 -29.22 -23.60
C ALA A 260 16.25 -30.53 -23.92
N THR A 261 16.61 -31.62 -23.23
CA THR A 261 16.01 -32.95 -23.40
C THR A 261 14.85 -33.22 -22.42
N ASP A 262 14.65 -32.40 -21.38
CA ASP A 262 13.53 -32.55 -20.45
C ASP A 262 12.51 -31.40 -20.63
N PRO A 263 11.32 -31.69 -21.19
CA PRO A 263 10.30 -30.67 -21.46
C PRO A 263 9.64 -30.08 -20.21
N THR A 264 9.92 -30.60 -19.00
CA THR A 264 9.41 -30.07 -17.75
C THR A 264 10.25 -28.90 -17.23
N ILE A 265 11.34 -28.54 -17.91
CA ILE A 265 12.38 -27.67 -17.41
C ILE A 265 12.50 -26.43 -18.30
N ASP A 266 12.08 -25.28 -17.76
CA ASP A 266 12.11 -24.01 -18.49
C ASP A 266 13.51 -23.37 -18.43
N VAL A 267 14.22 -23.35 -19.56
CA VAL A 267 15.54 -22.70 -19.77
C VAL A 267 15.54 -21.21 -19.34
N ARG A 268 14.36 -20.60 -19.19
CA ARG A 268 14.22 -19.19 -18.79
C ARG A 268 14.39 -18.96 -17.30
N HIS A 269 14.33 -20.01 -16.47
CA HIS A 269 14.37 -19.91 -15.02
C HIS A 269 15.53 -20.74 -14.43
N PRO A 270 16.79 -20.28 -14.59
CA PRO A 270 17.93 -21.03 -14.11
C PRO A 270 17.91 -21.21 -12.59
N GLY A 271 18.23 -22.42 -12.14
CA GLY A 271 18.41 -22.75 -10.73
C GLY A 271 19.83 -22.47 -10.24
N VAL A 272 20.05 -22.60 -8.94
CA VAL A 272 21.38 -22.67 -8.34
C VAL A 272 21.39 -23.81 -7.34
N ASP A 273 22.35 -24.71 -7.48
CA ASP A 273 22.55 -25.84 -6.59
C ASP A 273 23.92 -25.76 -5.92
N ALA A 274 24.03 -26.37 -4.75
CA ALA A 274 25.28 -26.65 -4.07
C ALA A 274 25.28 -28.13 -3.64
N PRO A 275 26.44 -28.75 -3.42
CA PRO A 275 26.52 -30.15 -3.02
C PRO A 275 25.69 -30.44 -1.76
N GLY A 276 24.68 -31.31 -1.87
CA GLY A 276 23.75 -31.65 -0.81
C GLY A 276 22.64 -30.62 -0.54
N TYR A 277 22.60 -29.51 -1.28
CA TYR A 277 21.61 -28.42 -1.12
C TYR A 277 21.04 -28.02 -2.49
N PRO A 278 20.01 -28.71 -2.98
CA PRO A 278 19.36 -28.33 -4.22
C PRO A 278 18.53 -27.04 -4.05
N GLY A 279 18.48 -26.21 -5.08
CA GLY A 279 17.64 -25.02 -5.10
C GLY A 279 18.07 -23.90 -4.14
N VAL A 280 19.38 -23.79 -3.82
CA VAL A 280 19.89 -22.74 -2.90
C VAL A 280 19.62 -21.32 -3.39
N ARG A 281 19.28 -21.14 -4.66
CA ARG A 281 18.80 -19.88 -5.23
C ARG A 281 17.74 -19.23 -4.34
N ASP A 282 16.78 -20.01 -3.89
CA ASP A 282 15.55 -19.54 -3.25
C ASP A 282 15.71 -19.28 -1.74
N TYR A 283 16.85 -19.72 -1.15
CA TYR A 283 17.18 -19.51 0.26
C TYR A 283 18.68 -19.22 0.48
N MET A 284 19.28 -18.45 -0.42
CA MET A 284 20.72 -18.19 -0.46
C MET A 284 21.29 -17.68 0.87
N LEU A 285 20.62 -16.72 1.55
CA LEU A 285 21.10 -16.19 2.83
C LEU A 285 21.14 -17.23 3.95
N LYS A 286 20.19 -18.19 3.97
CA LYS A 286 20.20 -19.32 4.89
C LYS A 286 21.43 -20.18 4.64
N TYR A 287 21.69 -20.53 3.39
CA TYR A 287 22.84 -21.33 3.00
C TYR A 287 24.16 -20.63 3.35
N MET A 288 24.29 -19.34 3.04
CA MET A 288 25.45 -18.53 3.45
C MET A 288 25.68 -18.59 4.96
N GLY A 289 24.61 -18.39 5.75
CA GLY A 289 24.69 -18.45 7.21
C GLY A 289 25.14 -19.82 7.71
N GLN A 290 24.63 -20.90 7.14
CA GLN A 290 25.07 -22.26 7.48
C GLN A 290 26.54 -22.45 7.19
N VAL A 291 27.00 -22.16 5.97
CA VAL A 291 28.37 -22.40 5.53
C VAL A 291 29.38 -21.57 6.32
N PHE A 292 29.19 -20.26 6.40
CA PHE A 292 30.18 -19.36 7.00
C PHE A 292 30.28 -19.54 8.53
N VAL A 293 29.13 -19.77 9.18
CA VAL A 293 29.13 -20.05 10.63
C VAL A 293 29.65 -21.44 10.92
N SER A 294 29.38 -22.46 10.08
CA SER A 294 29.97 -23.79 10.22
C SER A 294 31.50 -23.75 10.14
N GLN A 295 32.05 -22.98 9.21
CA GLN A 295 33.49 -22.83 9.06
C GLN A 295 34.16 -22.11 10.25
N ALA A 296 33.45 -21.19 10.90
CA ALA A 296 33.96 -20.41 12.03
C ALA A 296 33.78 -21.12 13.39
N LEU A 297 32.61 -21.75 13.63
CA LEU A 297 32.16 -22.22 14.93
C LEU A 297 31.75 -23.71 14.95
N GLY A 298 31.87 -24.40 13.81
CA GLY A 298 31.51 -25.82 13.66
C GLY A 298 30.08 -26.04 13.15
N GLU A 299 29.82 -27.26 12.66
CA GLU A 299 28.57 -27.61 11.94
C GLU A 299 27.31 -27.40 12.78
N GLY A 300 27.33 -27.66 14.08
CA GLY A 300 26.19 -27.44 14.96
C GLY A 300 25.76 -25.97 15.02
N ALA A 301 26.73 -25.05 15.11
CA ALA A 301 26.49 -23.62 15.13
C ALA A 301 25.95 -23.13 13.76
N GLY A 302 26.50 -23.65 12.66
CA GLY A 302 26.01 -23.36 11.31
C GLY A 302 24.56 -23.80 11.10
N HIS A 303 24.20 -25.00 11.57
CA HIS A 303 22.81 -25.47 11.49
C HIS A 303 21.85 -24.55 12.27
N ILE A 304 22.23 -24.17 13.50
CA ILE A 304 21.44 -23.24 14.31
C ILE A 304 21.28 -21.90 13.56
N MET A 305 22.37 -21.37 12.99
CA MET A 305 22.30 -20.11 12.21
C MET A 305 21.37 -20.24 11.02
N GLY A 306 21.39 -21.35 10.29
CA GLY A 306 20.46 -21.63 9.22
C GLY A 306 18.99 -21.60 9.66
N VAL A 307 18.68 -22.19 10.81
CA VAL A 307 17.33 -22.16 11.42
C VAL A 307 16.95 -20.72 11.80
N VAL A 308 17.86 -19.98 12.45
CA VAL A 308 17.63 -18.58 12.84
C VAL A 308 17.33 -17.72 11.62
N VAL A 309 18.14 -17.81 10.56
CA VAL A 309 17.91 -17.09 9.29
C VAL A 309 16.55 -17.47 8.70
N SER A 310 16.21 -18.76 8.66
CA SER A 310 14.94 -19.25 8.13
C SER A 310 13.74 -18.64 8.86
N VAL A 311 13.75 -18.67 10.18
CA VAL A 311 12.64 -18.19 11.00
C VAL A 311 12.51 -16.66 10.88
N VAL A 312 13.62 -15.94 11.00
CA VAL A 312 13.62 -14.47 10.99
C VAL A 312 13.21 -13.93 9.62
N PHE A 313 13.79 -14.46 8.53
CA PHE A 313 13.39 -14.04 7.18
C PHE A 313 11.98 -14.55 6.82
N GLY A 314 11.59 -15.73 7.31
CA GLY A 314 10.21 -16.21 7.17
C GLY A 314 9.19 -15.21 7.74
N PHE A 315 9.41 -14.73 8.97
CA PHE A 315 8.54 -13.71 9.58
C PHE A 315 8.59 -12.36 8.85
N LEU A 316 9.78 -11.92 8.41
CA LEU A 316 9.93 -10.70 7.62
C LEU A 316 9.10 -10.77 6.33
N LEU A 317 9.23 -11.88 5.59
CA LEU A 317 8.51 -12.10 4.34
C LEU A 317 6.99 -12.21 4.55
N LEU A 318 6.53 -12.87 5.62
CA LEU A 318 5.10 -12.87 5.97
C LEU A 318 4.59 -11.48 6.40
N SER A 319 5.45 -10.66 7.01
CA SER A 319 5.11 -9.26 7.27
C SER A 319 4.91 -8.46 5.98
N ALA A 320 5.74 -8.71 4.94
CA ALA A 320 5.55 -8.11 3.61
C ALA A 320 4.22 -8.53 2.96
N VAL A 321 3.79 -9.79 3.11
CA VAL A 321 2.46 -10.24 2.66
C VAL A 321 1.35 -9.39 3.27
N ASN A 322 1.41 -9.17 4.58
CA ASN A 322 0.41 -8.35 5.28
C ASN A 322 0.42 -6.90 4.79
N THR A 323 1.61 -6.34 4.57
CA THR A 323 1.76 -4.96 4.05
C THR A 323 1.18 -4.84 2.65
N ALA A 324 1.47 -5.79 1.76
CA ALA A 324 0.96 -5.80 0.39
C ALA A 324 -0.58 -5.93 0.35
N ILE A 325 -1.17 -6.87 1.12
CA ILE A 325 -2.64 -7.01 1.22
C ILE A 325 -3.29 -5.73 1.74
N SER A 326 -2.72 -5.12 2.78
CA SER A 326 -3.23 -3.88 3.36
C SER A 326 -3.15 -2.71 2.35
N ALA A 327 -2.07 -2.63 1.58
CA ALA A 327 -1.88 -1.63 0.53
C ALA A 327 -2.87 -1.83 -0.63
N LEU A 328 -3.11 -3.08 -1.05
CA LEU A 328 -4.14 -3.43 -2.05
C LEU A 328 -5.53 -2.97 -1.61
N ILE A 329 -5.94 -3.30 -0.39
CA ILE A 329 -7.24 -2.90 0.17
C ILE A 329 -7.37 -1.37 0.16
N SER A 330 -6.34 -0.68 0.60
CA SER A 330 -6.32 0.78 0.70
C SER A 330 -6.39 1.47 -0.66
N THR A 331 -5.62 0.99 -1.64
CA THR A 331 -5.58 1.53 -3.00
C THR A 331 -6.93 1.33 -3.70
N GLN A 332 -7.50 0.12 -3.63
CA GLN A 332 -8.81 -0.18 -4.22
C GLN A 332 -9.94 0.66 -3.60
N TYR A 333 -9.92 0.84 -2.27
CA TYR A 333 -10.89 1.68 -1.60
C TYR A 333 -10.79 3.15 -2.04
N LEU A 334 -9.55 3.68 -2.14
CA LEU A 334 -9.29 5.04 -2.59
C LEU A 334 -9.83 5.26 -4.01
N MET A 335 -9.55 4.35 -4.93
CA MET A 335 -10.04 4.39 -6.31
C MET A 335 -11.57 4.28 -6.37
N ALA A 336 -12.19 3.41 -5.55
CA ALA A 336 -13.64 3.27 -5.49
C ALA A 336 -14.33 4.51 -4.91
N ARG A 337 -13.70 5.17 -3.92
CA ARG A 337 -14.16 6.45 -3.39
C ARG A 337 -14.22 7.51 -4.48
N ASP A 338 -13.22 7.53 -5.33
CA ASP A 338 -13.08 8.48 -6.43
C ASP A 338 -13.86 8.08 -7.69
N ARG A 339 -14.69 7.04 -7.60
CA ARG A 339 -15.50 6.48 -8.69
C ARG A 339 -14.68 5.94 -9.87
N GLU A 340 -13.44 5.52 -9.59
CA GLU A 340 -12.58 4.83 -10.56
C GLU A 340 -12.75 3.31 -10.53
N LEU A 341 -13.30 2.78 -9.43
CA LEU A 341 -13.74 1.39 -9.27
C LEU A 341 -15.23 1.34 -8.90
N PRO A 342 -15.94 0.22 -9.15
CA PRO A 342 -17.32 0.04 -8.76
C PRO A 342 -17.57 0.31 -7.28
N LEU A 343 -18.70 0.93 -6.95
CA LEU A 343 -19.07 1.35 -5.60
C LEU A 343 -19.12 0.19 -4.58
N ILE A 344 -19.18 -1.06 -5.06
CA ILE A 344 -19.15 -2.24 -4.18
C ILE A 344 -17.85 -2.34 -3.36
N PHE A 345 -16.74 -1.82 -3.90
CA PHE A 345 -15.44 -1.76 -3.22
C PHE A 345 -15.40 -0.72 -2.08
N ARG A 346 -16.43 0.14 -1.98
CA ARG A 346 -16.60 1.08 -0.85
C ARG A 346 -17.31 0.46 0.35
N LYS A 347 -18.03 -0.67 0.16
CA LYS A 347 -18.79 -1.30 1.25
C LYS A 347 -17.84 -1.78 2.33
N LEU A 348 -17.97 -1.21 3.52
CA LEU A 348 -17.20 -1.59 4.70
C LEU A 348 -17.92 -2.72 5.44
N ASN A 349 -17.14 -3.64 6.02
CA ASN A 349 -17.65 -4.61 6.97
C ASN A 349 -17.89 -3.95 8.34
N SER A 350 -18.39 -4.74 9.31
CA SER A 350 -18.61 -4.27 10.69
C SER A 350 -17.34 -3.77 11.41
N PHE A 351 -16.16 -4.00 10.85
CA PHE A 351 -14.86 -3.58 11.39
C PHE A 351 -14.26 -2.38 10.66
N GLY A 352 -14.99 -1.81 9.69
CA GLY A 352 -14.52 -0.66 8.92
C GLY A 352 -13.53 -1.03 7.80
N VAL A 353 -13.46 -2.29 7.38
CA VAL A 353 -12.61 -2.75 6.27
C VAL A 353 -13.44 -2.94 5.01
N PRO A 354 -12.98 -2.49 3.84
CA PRO A 354 -13.65 -2.72 2.56
C PRO A 354 -13.77 -4.22 2.26
N THR A 355 -15.00 -4.75 2.32
CA THR A 355 -15.27 -6.20 2.22
C THR A 355 -14.76 -6.79 0.91
N TRP A 356 -15.19 -6.23 -0.21
CA TRP A 356 -14.82 -6.73 -1.54
C TRP A 356 -13.37 -6.44 -1.89
N GLY A 357 -12.86 -5.28 -1.46
CA GLY A 357 -11.44 -4.98 -1.60
C GLY A 357 -10.57 -6.02 -0.91
N MET A 358 -10.94 -6.42 0.32
CA MET A 358 -10.21 -7.43 1.07
C MET A 358 -10.31 -8.83 0.42
N VAL A 359 -11.52 -9.24 -0.01
CA VAL A 359 -11.70 -10.54 -0.68
C VAL A 359 -10.83 -10.62 -1.94
N VAL A 360 -10.84 -9.60 -2.78
CA VAL A 360 -10.05 -9.54 -4.01
C VAL A 360 -8.55 -9.50 -3.70
N SER A 361 -8.14 -8.67 -2.72
CA SER A 361 -6.73 -8.54 -2.30
C SER A 361 -6.15 -9.81 -1.68
N THR A 362 -6.99 -10.73 -1.22
CA THR A 362 -6.57 -12.03 -0.68
C THR A 362 -6.65 -13.12 -1.75
N ALA A 363 -7.76 -13.17 -2.48
CA ALA A 363 -8.01 -14.26 -3.44
C ALA A 363 -7.05 -14.23 -4.64
N ILE A 364 -6.74 -13.04 -5.19
CA ILE A 364 -5.88 -12.96 -6.38
C ILE A 364 -4.44 -13.39 -6.07
N PRO A 365 -3.74 -12.89 -5.03
CA PRO A 365 -2.41 -13.40 -4.69
C PRO A 365 -2.39 -14.89 -4.32
N LEU A 366 -3.44 -15.38 -3.65
CA LEU A 366 -3.59 -16.79 -3.31
C LEU A 366 -3.67 -17.67 -4.56
N LEU A 367 -4.50 -17.29 -5.52
CA LEU A 367 -4.60 -18.01 -6.80
C LEU A 367 -3.29 -17.90 -7.59
N LEU A 368 -2.66 -16.74 -7.58
CA LEU A 368 -1.40 -16.53 -8.29
C LEU A 368 -0.30 -17.46 -7.79
N VAL A 369 -0.11 -17.60 -6.47
CA VAL A 369 0.94 -18.47 -5.90
C VAL A 369 0.68 -19.95 -6.17
N LEU A 370 -0.58 -20.36 -6.36
CA LEU A 370 -0.94 -21.73 -6.74
C LEU A 370 -0.74 -22.00 -8.24
N LEU A 371 -0.88 -20.98 -9.09
CA LEU A 371 -0.71 -21.09 -10.53
C LEU A 371 0.76 -20.94 -10.95
N VAL A 372 1.51 -20.08 -10.23
CA VAL A 372 2.92 -19.80 -10.48
C VAL A 372 3.69 -20.14 -9.21
N SER A 373 4.09 -21.41 -9.11
CA SER A 373 4.76 -21.94 -7.92
C SER A 373 6.29 -21.77 -7.93
N ASP A 374 6.84 -21.13 -8.97
CA ASP A 374 8.27 -20.84 -9.09
C ASP A 374 8.58 -19.38 -8.75
N LEU A 375 9.67 -19.18 -7.99
CA LEU A 375 10.14 -17.85 -7.57
C LEU A 375 10.49 -16.97 -8.78
N SER A 376 11.15 -17.52 -9.79
CA SER A 376 11.56 -16.77 -10.98
C SER A 376 10.35 -16.31 -11.80
N GLY A 377 9.33 -17.16 -11.95
CA GLY A 377 8.09 -16.82 -12.62
C GLY A 377 7.36 -15.66 -11.92
N LEU A 378 7.24 -15.72 -10.58
CA LEU A 378 6.68 -14.60 -9.82
C LEU A 378 7.55 -13.35 -9.90
N ALA A 379 8.87 -13.49 -9.88
CA ALA A 379 9.80 -12.37 -10.00
C ALA A 379 9.68 -11.63 -11.35
N GLU A 380 9.41 -12.36 -12.43
CA GLU A 380 9.15 -11.76 -13.74
C GLU A 380 7.86 -10.94 -13.76
N LEU A 381 6.77 -11.48 -13.22
CA LEU A 381 5.49 -10.76 -13.13
C LEU A 381 5.61 -9.50 -12.27
N TYR A 382 6.41 -9.59 -11.22
CA TYR A 382 6.65 -8.53 -10.27
C TYR A 382 7.34 -7.31 -10.90
N ALA A 383 8.40 -7.54 -11.67
CA ALA A 383 9.24 -6.49 -12.20
C ALA A 383 8.46 -5.43 -13.01
N VAL A 384 7.49 -5.86 -13.84
CA VAL A 384 6.66 -4.93 -14.64
C VAL A 384 5.75 -4.06 -13.77
N GLY A 385 5.20 -4.61 -12.69
CA GLY A 385 4.35 -3.82 -11.76
C GLY A 385 5.12 -2.69 -11.09
N VAL A 386 6.25 -3.04 -10.46
CA VAL A 386 7.05 -2.08 -9.68
C VAL A 386 7.72 -1.04 -10.56
N VAL A 387 8.35 -1.45 -11.67
CA VAL A 387 9.05 -0.54 -12.60
C VAL A 387 8.06 0.43 -13.23
N GLY A 388 6.91 -0.05 -13.70
CA GLY A 388 5.88 0.77 -14.32
C GLY A 388 5.24 1.77 -13.35
N ALA A 389 5.00 1.37 -12.10
CA ALA A 389 4.49 2.27 -11.06
C ALA A 389 5.51 3.38 -10.72
N ILE A 390 6.78 3.02 -10.53
CA ILE A 390 7.87 3.98 -10.27
C ILE A 390 8.05 4.91 -11.47
N ALA A 391 8.11 4.38 -12.71
CA ALA A 391 8.24 5.19 -13.91
C ALA A 391 7.09 6.19 -14.05
N THR A 392 5.85 5.77 -13.81
CA THR A 392 4.68 6.65 -13.86
C THR A 392 4.78 7.78 -12.84
N ASN A 393 5.21 7.48 -11.60
CA ASN A 393 5.36 8.47 -10.54
C ASN A 393 6.47 9.48 -10.86
N LEU A 394 7.66 8.98 -11.20
CA LEU A 394 8.81 9.83 -11.54
C LEU A 394 8.55 10.68 -12.78
N GLY A 395 7.92 10.11 -13.81
CA GLY A 395 7.55 10.82 -15.03
C GLY A 395 6.57 11.96 -14.76
N ALA A 396 5.55 11.71 -13.95
CA ALA A 396 4.58 12.73 -13.58
C ALA A 396 5.21 13.85 -12.75
N CYS A 397 5.99 13.51 -11.72
CA CYS A 397 6.61 14.49 -10.82
C CYS A 397 7.70 15.30 -11.52
N SER A 398 8.60 14.66 -12.31
CA SER A 398 9.70 15.35 -13.00
C SER A 398 9.23 16.34 -14.07
N THR A 399 8.09 16.06 -14.70
CA THR A 399 7.51 16.90 -15.75
C THR A 399 6.48 17.91 -15.21
N ASP A 400 6.21 17.92 -13.90
CA ASP A 400 5.35 18.92 -13.27
C ASP A 400 6.14 20.17 -12.88
N TRP A 401 5.97 21.24 -13.66
CA TRP A 401 6.63 22.52 -13.40
C TRP A 401 6.04 23.28 -12.22
N LYS A 402 4.87 22.89 -11.74
CA LYS A 402 4.22 23.50 -10.56
C LYS A 402 4.74 22.90 -9.25
N LEU A 403 5.32 21.70 -9.31
CA LEU A 403 5.97 21.06 -8.20
C LEU A 403 7.31 21.75 -7.94
N GLY A 404 7.50 22.46 -6.89
CA GLY A 404 8.65 23.32 -6.59
C GLY A 404 10.04 22.63 -6.54
N LEU A 405 10.27 21.61 -7.39
CA LEU A 405 11.54 20.90 -7.53
C LEU A 405 12.66 21.80 -8.05
N ASN A 406 13.82 21.69 -7.45
CA ASN A 406 15.04 22.29 -7.96
C ASN A 406 15.44 21.71 -9.34
N ARG A 407 16.23 22.45 -10.10
CA ARG A 407 16.68 21.99 -11.45
C ARG A 407 17.43 20.65 -11.39
N TRP A 408 18.25 20.44 -10.36
CA TRP A 408 18.99 19.20 -10.16
C TRP A 408 18.08 18.04 -9.76
N GLU A 409 17.16 18.25 -8.81
CA GLU A 409 16.17 17.23 -8.40
C GLU A 409 15.33 16.80 -9.60
N ARG A 410 14.84 17.78 -10.36
CA ARG A 410 14.09 17.53 -11.60
C ARG A 410 14.91 16.76 -12.63
N GLY A 411 16.17 17.14 -12.82
CA GLY A 411 17.09 16.50 -13.76
C GLY A 411 17.35 15.04 -13.40
N ILE A 412 17.70 14.76 -12.15
CA ILE A 412 17.93 13.40 -11.64
C ILE A 412 16.66 12.57 -11.80
N MET A 413 15.51 13.11 -11.37
CA MET A 413 14.22 12.42 -11.45
C MET A 413 13.83 12.12 -12.91
N PHE A 414 14.06 13.05 -13.84
CA PHE A 414 13.75 12.85 -15.25
C PHE A 414 14.67 11.80 -15.90
N VAL A 415 15.98 11.84 -15.59
CA VAL A 415 16.92 10.82 -16.09
C VAL A 415 16.55 9.44 -15.54
N THR A 416 16.23 9.35 -14.25
CA THR A 416 15.78 8.10 -13.64
C THR A 416 14.48 7.60 -14.29
N PHE A 417 13.53 8.49 -14.56
CA PHE A 417 12.33 8.16 -15.32
C PHE A 417 12.64 7.53 -16.68
N LEU A 418 13.58 8.13 -17.45
CA LEU A 418 13.97 7.56 -18.74
C LEU A 418 14.60 6.18 -18.61
N VAL A 419 15.46 5.99 -17.60
CA VAL A 419 16.05 4.66 -17.30
C VAL A 419 14.94 3.64 -16.97
N MET A 420 13.97 4.01 -16.11
CA MET A 420 12.85 3.13 -15.76
C MET A 420 11.98 2.80 -16.98
N VAL A 421 11.75 3.75 -17.89
CA VAL A 421 11.01 3.49 -19.14
C VAL A 421 11.77 2.51 -20.03
N VAL A 422 13.09 2.61 -20.14
CA VAL A 422 13.90 1.66 -20.93
C VAL A 422 13.85 0.27 -20.31
N ILE A 423 13.93 0.16 -18.99
CA ILE A 423 13.80 -1.12 -18.27
C ILE A 423 12.41 -1.72 -18.51
N GLU A 424 11.34 -0.92 -18.34
CA GLU A 424 9.97 -1.35 -18.55
C GLU A 424 9.74 -1.87 -19.98
N PHE A 425 10.28 -1.15 -20.97
CA PHE A 425 10.20 -1.57 -22.36
C PHE A 425 10.96 -2.88 -22.62
N SER A 426 12.12 -3.07 -21.99
CA SER A 426 12.89 -4.32 -22.06
C SER A 426 12.10 -5.49 -21.45
N LEU A 427 11.48 -5.28 -20.27
CA LEU A 427 10.62 -6.28 -19.63
C LEU A 427 9.46 -6.69 -20.54
N PHE A 428 8.81 -5.75 -21.22
CA PHE A 428 7.73 -6.02 -22.14
C PHE A 428 8.18 -6.83 -23.37
N ILE A 429 9.42 -6.68 -23.82
CA ILE A 429 9.97 -7.46 -24.96
C ILE A 429 10.41 -8.83 -24.50
N ASP A 430 11.23 -8.90 -23.45
CA ASP A 430 11.97 -10.10 -23.06
C ASP A 430 11.15 -11.07 -22.21
N LYS A 431 10.08 -10.57 -21.52
CA LYS A 431 9.28 -11.33 -20.56
C LYS A 431 7.80 -11.44 -20.99
N PRO A 432 7.43 -12.41 -21.83
CA PRO A 432 6.06 -12.56 -22.33
C PRO A 432 5.02 -12.73 -21.21
N SER A 433 5.35 -13.51 -20.16
CA SER A 433 4.46 -13.76 -19.01
C SER A 433 4.12 -12.46 -18.26
N ALA A 434 5.14 -11.62 -17.99
CA ALA A 434 4.99 -10.33 -17.36
C ALA A 434 4.14 -9.36 -18.19
N ARG A 435 4.39 -9.33 -19.50
CA ARG A 435 3.59 -8.52 -20.44
C ARG A 435 2.12 -8.92 -20.42
N VAL A 436 1.81 -10.22 -20.52
CA VAL A 436 0.43 -10.71 -20.44
C VAL A 436 -0.23 -10.30 -19.14
N PHE A 437 0.45 -10.50 -18.03
CA PHE A 437 -0.05 -10.16 -16.69
C PHE A 437 -0.34 -8.65 -16.57
N ALA A 438 0.62 -7.78 -16.89
CA ALA A 438 0.46 -6.33 -16.79
C ALA A 438 -0.68 -5.81 -17.68
N VAL A 439 -0.72 -6.26 -18.95
CA VAL A 439 -1.78 -5.86 -19.89
C VAL A 439 -3.14 -6.35 -19.41
N THR A 440 -3.22 -7.56 -18.83
CA THR A 440 -4.46 -8.10 -18.27
C THR A 440 -4.96 -7.27 -17.09
N VAL A 441 -4.07 -6.96 -16.13
CA VAL A 441 -4.42 -6.15 -14.96
C VAL A 441 -4.86 -4.75 -15.38
N LEU A 442 -4.14 -4.11 -16.31
CA LEU A 442 -4.49 -2.79 -16.86
C LEU A 442 -5.85 -2.82 -17.58
N ALA A 443 -6.08 -3.83 -18.40
CA ALA A 443 -7.34 -3.97 -19.15
C ALA A 443 -8.53 -4.20 -18.21
N ILE A 444 -8.40 -5.09 -17.23
CA ILE A 444 -9.42 -5.31 -16.21
C ILE A 444 -9.70 -4.00 -15.48
N GLY A 445 -8.66 -3.28 -15.09
CA GLY A 445 -8.78 -2.00 -14.40
C GLY A 445 -9.51 -0.93 -15.21
N LEU A 446 -9.15 -0.77 -16.48
CA LEU A 446 -9.81 0.20 -17.36
C LEU A 446 -11.27 -0.19 -17.66
N ILE A 447 -11.57 -1.49 -17.78
CA ILE A 447 -12.94 -2.00 -17.92
C ILE A 447 -13.74 -1.70 -16.65
N MET A 448 -13.18 -1.99 -15.47
CA MET A 448 -13.85 -1.70 -14.18
C MET A 448 -14.12 -0.21 -14.00
N ARG A 449 -13.19 0.66 -14.43
CA ARG A 449 -13.40 2.11 -14.47
C ARG A 449 -14.56 2.50 -15.39
N ALA A 450 -14.58 1.95 -16.61
CA ALA A 450 -15.65 2.23 -17.56
C ALA A 450 -17.02 1.81 -17.00
N LEU A 451 -17.09 0.65 -16.35
CA LEU A 451 -18.30 0.18 -15.66
C LEU A 451 -18.70 1.06 -14.47
N ALA A 452 -17.75 1.66 -13.77
CA ALA A 452 -18.01 2.54 -12.64
C ALA A 452 -18.59 3.90 -13.08
N ARG A 453 -18.14 4.43 -14.21
CA ARG A 453 -18.54 5.76 -14.72
C ARG A 453 -19.76 5.74 -15.66
N GLU A 454 -19.95 4.70 -16.45
CA GLU A 454 -21.01 4.61 -17.47
C GLU A 454 -22.02 3.50 -17.11
N GLN A 455 -23.09 3.85 -16.41
CA GLN A 455 -24.15 2.87 -16.07
C GLN A 455 -24.91 2.32 -17.30
N ALA A 456 -24.95 3.05 -18.41
CA ALA A 456 -25.74 2.68 -19.59
C ALA A 456 -25.09 1.62 -20.51
N GLN A 457 -23.78 1.35 -20.39
CA GLN A 457 -23.05 0.42 -21.28
C GLN A 457 -22.55 -0.86 -20.58
N ARG A 458 -23.09 -1.19 -19.40
CA ARG A 458 -22.62 -2.35 -18.61
C ARG A 458 -22.67 -3.68 -19.36
N SER A 459 -23.72 -3.94 -20.12
CA SER A 459 -23.88 -5.18 -20.88
C SER A 459 -22.83 -5.32 -21.98
N ALA A 460 -22.52 -4.25 -22.70
CA ALA A 460 -21.50 -4.27 -23.76
C ALA A 460 -20.09 -4.57 -23.22
N PHE A 461 -19.75 -4.00 -22.05
CA PHE A 461 -18.46 -4.26 -21.41
C PHE A 461 -18.33 -5.69 -20.85
N VAL A 462 -19.43 -6.24 -20.30
CA VAL A 462 -19.43 -7.66 -19.86
C VAL A 462 -19.24 -8.60 -21.03
N VAL A 463 -19.93 -8.37 -22.15
CA VAL A 463 -19.75 -9.17 -23.37
C VAL A 463 -18.32 -9.04 -23.89
N LEU A 464 -17.76 -7.83 -23.91
CA LEU A 464 -16.38 -7.62 -24.35
C LEU A 464 -15.36 -8.33 -23.44
N LEU A 465 -15.57 -8.29 -22.14
CA LEU A 465 -14.74 -9.02 -21.16
C LEU A 465 -14.81 -10.53 -21.39
N VAL A 466 -16.00 -11.08 -21.59
CA VAL A 466 -16.21 -12.51 -21.88
C VAL A 466 -15.51 -12.89 -23.19
N MET A 467 -15.61 -12.04 -24.25
CA MET A 467 -14.91 -12.27 -25.51
C MET A 467 -13.39 -12.27 -25.35
N VAL A 468 -12.83 -11.34 -24.58
CA VAL A 468 -11.39 -11.27 -24.30
C VAL A 468 -10.93 -12.52 -23.56
N VAL A 469 -11.67 -12.97 -22.53
CA VAL A 469 -11.38 -14.20 -21.79
C VAL A 469 -11.47 -15.43 -22.72
N ALA A 470 -12.47 -15.51 -23.58
CA ALA A 470 -12.61 -16.59 -24.55
C ALA A 470 -11.42 -16.65 -25.54
N LEU A 471 -10.97 -15.49 -26.03
CA LEU A 471 -9.77 -15.42 -26.88
C LEU A 471 -8.49 -15.88 -26.18
N PHE A 472 -8.37 -15.60 -24.86
CA PHE A 472 -7.25 -16.10 -24.07
C PHE A 472 -7.27 -17.62 -23.90
N ILE A 473 -8.46 -18.21 -23.81
CA ILE A 473 -8.62 -19.68 -23.69
C ILE A 473 -8.26 -20.36 -25.01
N GLU A 474 -8.61 -19.75 -26.14
CA GLU A 474 -8.41 -20.36 -27.48
C GLU A 474 -7.00 -20.12 -28.04
N ASP A 475 -6.46 -18.90 -27.91
CA ASP A 475 -5.07 -18.55 -28.23
C ASP A 475 -4.58 -17.41 -27.36
N ALA A 476 -3.62 -17.71 -26.48
CA ALA A 476 -3.05 -16.72 -25.56
C ALA A 476 -2.42 -15.53 -26.30
N ARG A 477 -1.86 -15.71 -27.50
CA ARG A 477 -1.27 -14.61 -28.28
C ARG A 477 -2.35 -13.68 -28.86
N ALA A 478 -3.42 -14.25 -29.38
CA ALA A 478 -4.57 -13.48 -29.87
C ALA A 478 -5.28 -12.76 -28.72
N GLY A 479 -5.42 -13.41 -27.57
CA GLY A 479 -5.96 -12.80 -26.36
C GLY A 479 -5.14 -11.60 -25.89
N VAL A 480 -3.81 -11.71 -25.84
CA VAL A 480 -2.90 -10.60 -25.48
C VAL A 480 -3.04 -9.43 -26.46
N LEU A 481 -3.07 -9.71 -27.77
CA LEU A 481 -3.22 -8.67 -28.78
C LEU A 481 -4.55 -7.93 -28.61
N ALA A 482 -5.66 -8.65 -28.43
CA ALA A 482 -6.99 -8.10 -28.24
C ALA A 482 -7.06 -7.21 -26.98
N VAL A 483 -6.49 -7.67 -25.86
CA VAL A 483 -6.42 -6.91 -24.61
C VAL A 483 -5.54 -5.66 -24.76
N THR A 484 -4.40 -5.78 -25.45
CA THR A 484 -3.50 -4.65 -25.69
C THR A 484 -4.19 -3.56 -26.52
N VAL A 485 -4.85 -3.94 -27.62
CA VAL A 485 -5.61 -3.00 -28.46
C VAL A 485 -6.73 -2.32 -27.66
N LEU A 486 -7.46 -3.11 -26.85
CA LEU A 486 -8.52 -2.58 -25.99
C LEU A 486 -7.98 -1.59 -24.95
N ALA A 487 -6.89 -1.95 -24.26
CA ALA A 487 -6.27 -1.10 -23.25
C ALA A 487 -5.78 0.23 -23.86
N VAL A 488 -5.07 0.17 -25.00
CA VAL A 488 -4.62 1.36 -25.73
C VAL A 488 -5.80 2.21 -26.18
N GLY A 489 -6.85 1.60 -26.71
CA GLY A 489 -8.07 2.29 -27.14
C GLY A 489 -8.76 3.01 -25.98
N LEU A 490 -8.89 2.38 -24.81
CA LEU A 490 -9.48 2.98 -23.62
C LEU A 490 -8.61 4.12 -23.04
N ILE A 491 -7.30 3.97 -23.04
CA ILE A 491 -6.36 5.04 -22.63
C ILE A 491 -6.49 6.24 -23.54
N LEU A 492 -6.44 6.04 -24.87
CA LEU A 492 -6.58 7.13 -25.85
C LEU A 492 -7.93 7.84 -25.74
N ARG A 493 -9.03 7.09 -25.62
CA ARG A 493 -10.37 7.65 -25.41
C ARG A 493 -10.45 8.47 -24.12
N GLY A 494 -9.86 7.97 -23.04
CA GLY A 494 -9.82 8.68 -21.77
C GLY A 494 -9.02 9.98 -21.83
N LEU A 495 -7.84 9.99 -22.46
CA LEU A 495 -7.03 11.19 -22.65
C LEU A 495 -7.73 12.25 -23.52
N VAL A 496 -8.47 11.82 -24.53
CA VAL A 496 -9.31 12.73 -25.34
C VAL A 496 -10.45 13.30 -24.49
N GLY A 497 -11.12 12.45 -23.69
CA GLY A 497 -12.19 12.88 -22.78
C GLY A 497 -11.72 13.90 -21.74
N GLU A 498 -10.56 13.67 -21.10
CA GLU A 498 -9.95 14.63 -20.17
C GLU A 498 -9.65 15.99 -20.84
N ARG A 499 -9.14 15.97 -22.07
CA ARG A 499 -8.89 17.21 -22.82
C ARG A 499 -10.17 17.96 -23.13
N GLN A 500 -11.25 17.25 -23.47
CA GLN A 500 -12.56 17.85 -23.73
C GLN A 500 -13.16 18.42 -22.45
N GLN A 501 -13.10 17.69 -21.33
CA GLN A 501 -13.60 18.16 -20.03
C GLN A 501 -12.86 19.40 -19.55
N LYS A 502 -11.52 19.42 -19.61
CA LYS A 502 -10.70 20.59 -19.28
C LYS A 502 -10.96 21.80 -20.20
N ARG A 503 -11.37 21.55 -21.46
CA ARG A 503 -11.83 22.63 -22.37
C ARG A 503 -13.20 23.17 -21.98
N GLN A 504 -14.13 22.30 -21.56
CA GLN A 504 -15.45 22.70 -21.09
C GLN A 504 -15.40 23.47 -19.77
N GLU A 505 -14.57 23.04 -18.82
CA GLU A 505 -14.29 23.75 -17.56
C GLU A 505 -13.70 25.15 -17.81
N LYS A 506 -12.76 25.26 -18.77
CA LYS A 506 -12.20 26.55 -19.19
C LYS A 506 -13.21 27.42 -19.94
N ALA A 507 -14.21 26.82 -20.57
CA ALA A 507 -15.27 27.55 -21.31
C ALA A 507 -16.45 28.01 -20.41
N GLY A 508 -16.41 27.77 -19.09
CA GLY A 508 -17.38 28.30 -18.14
C GLY A 508 -18.75 27.62 -18.16
N VAL A 509 -18.88 26.40 -18.72
CA VAL A 509 -20.12 25.63 -18.63
C VAL A 509 -20.18 24.95 -17.26
N ALA A 510 -20.84 25.61 -16.31
CA ALA A 510 -21.07 25.09 -14.98
C ALA A 510 -21.98 23.85 -15.02
N ALA A 511 -21.56 22.76 -14.38
CA ALA A 511 -22.45 21.67 -14.05
C ALA A 511 -23.58 22.20 -13.15
N ALA A 512 -24.79 21.70 -13.34
CA ALA A 512 -25.96 22.11 -12.59
C ALA A 512 -25.72 22.04 -11.07
N PRO A 513 -26.06 23.03 -10.27
CA PRO A 513 -25.78 23.09 -8.85
C PRO A 513 -26.54 21.99 -8.12
N VAL A 514 -25.78 21.15 -7.36
CA VAL A 514 -26.37 20.26 -6.35
C VAL A 514 -27.04 21.14 -5.29
N PRO A 515 -28.29 20.88 -4.87
CA PRO A 515 -29.00 21.70 -3.90
C PRO A 515 -28.16 21.89 -2.64
N ALA A 516 -27.94 23.14 -2.26
CA ALA A 516 -27.19 23.50 -1.06
C ALA A 516 -28.05 23.20 0.18
N TRP A 517 -27.55 22.35 1.05
CA TRP A 517 -28.10 22.12 2.38
C TRP A 517 -27.06 22.50 3.44
N PRO A 518 -27.44 23.17 4.51
CA PRO A 518 -28.73 23.86 4.71
C PRO A 518 -28.84 25.09 3.81
N PRO A 519 -30.05 25.63 3.59
CA PRO A 519 -30.21 26.82 2.81
C PRO A 519 -29.38 27.99 3.39
N PRO A 520 -28.86 28.91 2.56
CA PRO A 520 -28.01 29.99 3.02
C PRO A 520 -28.79 30.88 3.98
N GLY A 521 -28.50 30.76 5.28
CA GLY A 521 -29.13 31.52 6.33
C GLY A 521 -29.36 30.64 7.55
N ARG A 522 -28.38 30.48 8.37
CA ARG A 522 -28.30 30.00 9.74
C ARG A 522 -27.34 28.82 9.93
N ALA A 523 -26.07 29.13 9.96
CA ALA A 523 -25.09 28.37 10.69
C ALA A 523 -24.30 29.38 11.51
N VAL A 524 -24.57 29.40 12.80
CA VAL A 524 -23.87 30.27 13.75
C VAL A 524 -22.82 29.43 14.44
N ILE A 525 -21.56 29.66 14.11
CA ILE A 525 -20.45 29.44 15.03
C ILE A 525 -19.62 30.70 15.02
N GLY A 526 -19.61 31.37 16.15
CA GLY A 526 -18.84 32.59 16.40
C GLY A 526 -19.65 33.86 16.35
N GLY A 527 -20.20 34.29 17.48
CA GLY A 527 -20.62 35.64 17.77
C GLY A 527 -21.89 36.11 17.06
N GLY A 528 -23.00 36.04 17.76
CA GLY A 528 -24.26 36.69 17.39
C GLY A 528 -25.46 35.73 17.37
N LEU A 529 -26.25 35.77 18.40
CA LEU A 529 -27.56 35.12 18.52
C LEU A 529 -28.50 35.67 17.45
N PRO A 530 -29.31 34.83 16.77
CA PRO A 530 -30.40 35.33 15.92
C PRO A 530 -31.48 35.93 16.82
N SER A 531 -31.83 37.17 16.53
CA SER A 531 -33.01 37.83 17.10
C SER A 531 -34.25 37.22 16.44
N GLY A 532 -35.00 36.43 17.15
CA GLY A 532 -36.28 35.87 16.75
C GLY A 532 -36.64 34.63 17.57
N ASP A 533 -37.46 34.77 18.55
CA ASP A 533 -38.34 33.89 19.33
C ASP A 533 -38.12 32.34 19.40
N THR A 534 -36.89 31.90 19.38
CA THR A 534 -36.51 30.55 19.88
C THR A 534 -35.57 30.79 21.07
N GLU A 535 -35.94 30.32 22.25
CA GLU A 535 -35.09 30.33 23.43
C GLU A 535 -33.70 29.80 23.11
N ALA A 536 -32.65 30.57 23.47
CA ALA A 536 -31.28 30.14 23.26
C ALA A 536 -31.05 28.82 24.05
N PRO A 537 -30.39 27.82 23.45
CA PRO A 537 -30.14 26.56 24.13
C PRO A 537 -29.32 26.82 25.39
N HIS A 538 -29.86 26.44 26.55
CA HIS A 538 -29.27 26.65 27.85
C HIS A 538 -28.51 25.38 28.27
N GLY A 539 -27.21 25.47 28.57
CA GLY A 539 -26.40 24.45 29.18
C GLY A 539 -25.27 23.88 28.30
N LEU A 540 -24.44 23.05 28.92
CA LEU A 540 -23.33 22.39 28.22
C LEU A 540 -23.85 21.39 27.17
N PRO A 541 -23.21 21.27 26.01
CA PRO A 541 -23.69 20.47 24.89
C PRO A 541 -23.71 18.96 25.17
N LEU A 542 -24.57 18.26 24.45
CA LEU A 542 -24.62 16.82 24.36
C LEU A 542 -23.81 16.35 23.15
N LEU A 543 -23.12 15.24 23.26
CA LEU A 543 -22.44 14.58 22.14
C LEU A 543 -23.04 13.20 21.92
N CYS A 544 -23.50 12.90 20.70
CA CYS A 544 -23.89 11.55 20.30
C CYS A 544 -23.00 11.08 19.16
N ALA A 545 -22.26 9.99 19.39
CA ALA A 545 -21.47 9.37 18.32
C ALA A 545 -22.28 8.21 17.69
N VAL A 546 -22.58 8.37 16.40
CA VAL A 546 -23.49 7.49 15.65
C VAL A 546 -22.79 6.78 14.50
N ARG A 547 -23.26 5.56 14.21
CA ARG A 547 -22.85 4.77 13.03
C ARG A 547 -23.98 4.56 12.02
N GLY A 548 -25.20 4.86 12.40
CA GLY A 548 -26.40 4.65 11.58
C GLY A 548 -27.65 5.23 12.24
N ILE A 549 -28.73 5.21 11.50
CA ILE A 549 -30.06 5.59 12.00
C ILE A 549 -30.57 4.46 12.89
N GLY A 550 -31.06 4.80 14.09
CA GLY A 550 -31.62 3.85 15.03
C GLY A 550 -31.81 4.42 16.43
N LYS A 551 -32.19 3.59 17.38
CA LYS A 551 -32.62 3.95 18.75
C LYS A 551 -31.68 4.95 19.48
N THR A 552 -30.37 4.80 19.30
CA THR A 552 -29.39 5.72 19.96
C THR A 552 -29.53 7.14 19.40
N LEU A 553 -29.76 7.29 18.11
CA LEU A 553 -29.97 8.59 17.47
C LEU A 553 -31.31 9.20 17.90
N ASP A 554 -32.37 8.38 17.89
CA ASP A 554 -33.70 8.82 18.31
C ASP A 554 -33.70 9.28 19.76
N PHE A 555 -33.10 8.50 20.65
CA PHE A 555 -32.92 8.88 22.06
C PHE A 555 -32.10 10.16 22.25
N ALA A 556 -31.02 10.34 21.45
CA ALA A 556 -30.23 11.55 21.53
C ALA A 556 -30.98 12.80 21.07
N LEU A 557 -31.86 12.68 20.08
CA LEU A 557 -32.72 13.76 19.62
C LEU A 557 -33.79 14.10 20.67
N GLU A 558 -34.38 13.10 21.30
CA GLU A 558 -35.35 13.27 22.38
C GLU A 558 -34.72 13.93 23.61
N GLU A 559 -33.56 13.44 24.07
CA GLU A 559 -32.81 14.05 25.19
C GLU A 559 -32.42 15.50 24.93
N ALA A 560 -31.98 15.81 23.68
CA ALA A 560 -31.66 17.18 23.29
C ALA A 560 -32.88 18.10 23.31
N ARG A 561 -34.05 17.60 22.89
CA ARG A 561 -35.31 18.33 22.90
C ARG A 561 -35.80 18.59 24.33
N GLU A 562 -35.82 17.55 25.17
CA GLU A 562 -36.29 17.66 26.56
C GLU A 562 -35.37 18.52 27.44
N SER A 563 -34.06 18.39 27.24
CA SER A 563 -33.07 19.15 28.02
C SER A 563 -32.81 20.58 27.51
N HIS A 564 -33.36 20.94 26.33
CA HIS A 564 -33.09 22.21 25.62
C HIS A 564 -31.58 22.47 25.39
N ARG A 565 -30.77 21.42 25.22
CA ARG A 565 -29.34 21.49 25.00
C ARG A 565 -28.95 21.28 23.56
N PRO A 566 -27.89 21.92 23.07
CA PRO A 566 -27.40 21.65 21.72
C PRO A 566 -26.82 20.23 21.64
N LEU A 567 -27.20 19.49 20.61
CA LEU A 567 -26.74 18.15 20.30
C LEU A 567 -25.68 18.18 19.20
N TYR A 568 -24.47 17.79 19.52
CA TYR A 568 -23.48 17.47 18.49
C TYR A 568 -23.64 16.02 18.08
N LEU A 569 -23.90 15.79 16.81
CA LEU A 569 -24.06 14.47 16.23
C LEU A 569 -22.79 14.11 15.44
N LEU A 570 -21.93 13.27 16.04
CA LEU A 570 -20.64 12.91 15.49
C LEU A 570 -20.72 11.59 14.69
N PHE A 571 -20.46 11.65 13.40
CA PHE A 571 -20.23 10.50 12.56
C PHE A 571 -18.75 10.35 12.27
N ILE A 572 -18.19 9.17 12.54
CA ILE A 572 -16.78 8.87 12.29
C ILE A 572 -16.68 7.82 11.20
N ARG A 573 -16.07 8.21 10.09
CA ARG A 573 -15.65 7.27 9.05
C ARG A 573 -14.37 6.58 9.51
N GLU A 574 -14.49 5.35 9.98
CA GLU A 574 -13.33 4.55 10.36
C GLU A 574 -12.57 4.11 9.10
N GLN A 575 -11.33 4.56 8.95
CA GLN A 575 -10.44 4.23 7.83
C GLN A 575 -9.04 3.90 8.35
N PRO A 576 -8.48 2.73 7.97
CA PRO A 576 -7.13 2.35 8.39
C PRO A 576 -6.02 3.16 7.71
N VAL A 577 -6.30 3.71 6.53
CA VAL A 577 -5.38 4.61 5.80
C VAL A 577 -6.16 5.85 5.39
N ILE A 578 -5.71 7.03 5.79
CA ILE A 578 -6.34 8.32 5.47
C ILE A 578 -5.38 9.11 4.58
N THR A 579 -5.84 9.62 3.47
CA THR A 579 -5.09 10.46 2.53
C THR A 579 -5.35 11.94 2.76
N GLY A 580 -4.56 12.83 2.13
CA GLY A 580 -4.78 14.27 2.24
C GLY A 580 -6.13 14.75 1.70
N GLU A 581 -6.75 14.00 0.78
CA GLU A 581 -8.11 14.27 0.30
C GLU A 581 -9.17 13.87 1.32
N ASP A 582 -8.94 12.84 2.13
CA ASP A 582 -9.85 12.46 3.20
C ASP A 582 -9.97 13.55 4.27
N ARG A 583 -8.93 14.37 4.45
CA ARG A 583 -8.96 15.56 5.32
C ARG A 583 -9.84 16.69 4.81
N LYS A 584 -9.99 16.80 3.48
CA LYS A 584 -10.84 17.80 2.84
C LYS A 584 -12.28 17.33 2.67
N ARG A 585 -12.53 16.04 2.97
CA ARG A 585 -13.83 15.43 2.83
C ARG A 585 -14.81 16.00 3.84
N LYS A 586 -15.95 16.47 3.34
CA LYS A 586 -17.06 16.95 4.17
C LYS A 586 -18.10 15.84 4.33
N TRP A 587 -18.90 15.91 5.36
CA TRP A 587 -20.00 14.97 5.58
C TRP A 587 -20.96 14.88 4.37
N ARG A 588 -21.05 15.95 3.57
CA ARG A 588 -21.85 16.02 2.34
C ARG A 588 -21.37 15.09 1.22
N ASP A 589 -20.10 14.74 1.27
CA ASP A 589 -19.45 13.85 0.29
C ASP A 589 -19.55 12.38 0.73
N ASP A 590 -20.18 12.11 1.89
CA ASP A 590 -20.36 10.80 2.49
C ASP A 590 -21.86 10.47 2.57
N ASP A 591 -22.29 9.49 1.76
CA ASP A 591 -23.72 9.16 1.62
C ASP A 591 -24.35 8.66 2.93
N GLU A 592 -23.59 7.92 3.77
CA GLU A 592 -24.07 7.43 5.07
C GLU A 592 -24.18 8.57 6.09
N ALA A 593 -23.15 9.40 6.18
CA ALA A 593 -23.17 10.58 7.05
C ALA A 593 -24.31 11.53 6.65
N ARG A 594 -24.47 11.75 5.35
CA ARG A 594 -25.54 12.60 4.81
C ARG A 594 -26.93 12.06 5.18
N ALA A 595 -27.15 10.75 5.01
CA ALA A 595 -28.43 10.14 5.36
C ALA A 595 -28.76 10.29 6.85
N ILE A 596 -27.76 10.08 7.73
CA ILE A 596 -27.92 10.21 9.19
C ILE A 596 -28.20 11.66 9.58
N PHE A 597 -27.46 12.63 9.02
CA PHE A 597 -27.62 14.04 9.37
C PHE A 597 -28.93 14.63 8.81
N MET A 598 -29.38 14.18 7.63
CA MET A 598 -30.69 14.55 7.11
C MET A 598 -31.82 13.98 7.96
N TYR A 599 -31.73 12.68 8.33
CA TYR A 599 -32.70 12.08 9.24
C TYR A 599 -32.79 12.86 10.55
N ALA A 600 -31.64 13.18 11.17
CA ALA A 600 -31.61 13.94 12.41
C ALA A 600 -32.21 15.34 12.27
N HIS A 601 -31.99 15.99 11.14
CA HIS A 601 -32.61 17.29 10.84
C HIS A 601 -34.12 17.21 10.75
N ASP A 602 -34.64 16.21 10.00
CA ASP A 602 -36.07 16.05 9.78
C ASP A 602 -36.83 15.67 11.08
N HIS A 603 -36.13 15.03 12.02
CA HIS A 603 -36.68 14.60 13.32
C HIS A 603 -36.23 15.46 14.52
N ALA A 604 -35.54 16.58 14.27
CA ALA A 604 -35.04 17.45 15.36
C ALA A 604 -36.16 18.15 16.15
N GLU A 605 -37.34 18.35 15.53
CA GLU A 605 -38.54 18.95 16.18
C GLU A 605 -38.24 20.19 17.04
N GLY A 606 -37.35 21.08 16.58
CA GLY A 606 -36.93 22.28 17.28
C GLY A 606 -35.65 22.15 18.12
N ALA A 607 -35.11 20.96 18.33
CA ALA A 607 -33.78 20.80 18.95
C ALA A 607 -32.67 21.34 18.04
N VAL A 608 -31.65 21.94 18.64
CA VAL A 608 -30.45 22.41 17.89
C VAL A 608 -29.50 21.23 17.68
N VAL A 609 -29.43 20.74 16.45
CA VAL A 609 -28.54 19.62 16.05
C VAL A 609 -27.40 20.13 15.19
N LEU A 610 -26.16 19.83 15.60
CA LEU A 610 -24.93 20.28 14.97
C LEU A 610 -24.16 19.06 14.43
N PRO A 611 -23.99 18.92 13.09
CA PRO A 611 -23.30 17.78 12.51
C PRO A 611 -21.78 17.85 12.72
N GLY A 612 -21.20 16.82 13.29
CA GLY A 612 -19.77 16.57 13.38
C GLY A 612 -19.36 15.42 12.48
N TYR A 613 -18.33 15.59 11.68
CA TYR A 613 -17.80 14.55 10.79
C TYR A 613 -16.30 14.40 10.96
N ALA A 614 -15.86 13.16 11.15
CA ALA A 614 -14.46 12.83 11.24
C ALA A 614 -14.12 11.60 10.41
N VAL A 615 -12.89 11.55 9.91
CA VAL A 615 -12.28 10.35 9.37
C VAL A 615 -11.15 9.93 10.30
N SER A 616 -11.20 8.71 10.85
CA SER A 616 -10.24 8.27 11.88
C SER A 616 -9.97 6.77 11.79
N ASP A 617 -8.75 6.39 12.17
CA ASP A 617 -8.33 4.99 12.39
C ASP A 617 -8.57 4.56 13.86
N SER A 618 -8.75 5.52 14.76
CA SER A 618 -9.06 5.29 16.18
C SER A 618 -10.32 6.05 16.61
N PRO A 619 -11.52 5.50 16.34
CA PRO A 619 -12.76 6.16 16.68
C PRO A 619 -12.91 6.50 18.16
N ALA A 620 -12.36 5.66 19.06
CA ALA A 620 -12.44 5.92 20.50
C ALA A 620 -11.72 7.22 20.88
N ASP A 621 -10.49 7.38 20.39
CA ASP A 621 -9.68 8.57 20.71
C ASP A 621 -10.31 9.82 20.07
N THR A 622 -10.84 9.70 18.85
CA THR A 622 -11.54 10.80 18.18
C THR A 622 -12.82 11.23 18.93
N ILE A 623 -13.58 10.27 19.48
CA ILE A 623 -14.77 10.60 20.29
C ILE A 623 -14.37 11.37 21.54
N VAL A 624 -13.34 10.92 22.24
CA VAL A 624 -12.85 11.58 23.47
C VAL A 624 -12.34 13.00 23.17
N ASP A 625 -11.49 13.14 22.14
CA ASP A 625 -10.97 14.45 21.72
C ASP A 625 -12.08 15.41 21.30
N PHE A 626 -13.07 14.92 20.59
CA PHE A 626 -14.22 15.73 20.17
C PHE A 626 -15.07 16.15 21.38
N ALA A 627 -15.37 15.21 22.30
CA ALA A 627 -16.12 15.48 23.53
C ALA A 627 -15.44 16.56 24.39
N ALA A 628 -14.13 16.44 24.58
CA ALA A 628 -13.33 17.40 25.32
C ALA A 628 -13.29 18.78 24.61
N THR A 629 -13.15 18.78 23.28
CA THR A 629 -13.05 20.02 22.49
C THR A 629 -14.33 20.86 22.53
N ILE A 630 -15.50 20.21 22.49
CA ILE A 630 -16.79 20.92 22.55
C ILE A 630 -17.26 21.18 23.98
N GLY A 631 -16.56 20.66 25.00
CA GLY A 631 -16.97 20.75 26.41
C GLY A 631 -18.29 20.02 26.65
N ALA A 632 -18.46 18.82 26.11
CA ALA A 632 -19.67 18.04 26.25
C ALA A 632 -19.93 17.71 27.73
N SER A 633 -21.18 17.84 28.19
CA SER A 633 -21.58 17.37 29.53
C SER A 633 -21.92 15.89 29.57
N ARG A 634 -22.42 15.36 28.45
CA ARG A 634 -22.80 13.95 28.28
C ARG A 634 -22.40 13.44 26.91
N LEU A 635 -21.88 12.22 26.89
CA LEU A 635 -21.54 11.47 25.68
C LEU A 635 -22.48 10.26 25.56
N LEU A 636 -23.23 10.20 24.47
CA LEU A 636 -24.14 9.11 24.17
C LEU A 636 -23.49 8.16 23.13
N LEU A 637 -23.42 6.88 23.47
CA LEU A 637 -22.91 5.83 22.59
C LEU A 637 -23.93 4.69 22.47
N GLY A 638 -24.06 4.11 21.29
CA GLY A 638 -24.83 2.87 21.11
C GLY A 638 -24.12 1.66 21.69
N ALA A 639 -24.87 0.69 22.19
CA ALA A 639 -24.33 -0.58 22.66
C ALA A 639 -23.60 -1.31 21.50
N PRO A 640 -22.45 -1.98 21.77
CA PRO A 640 -21.70 -2.65 20.71
C PRO A 640 -22.43 -3.93 20.27
N ALA A 641 -22.81 -4.01 19.02
CA ALA A 641 -23.37 -5.21 18.39
C ALA A 641 -22.29 -6.26 18.03
N ARG A 642 -21.20 -6.33 18.80
CA ARG A 642 -20.01 -7.15 18.46
C ARG A 642 -19.95 -8.42 19.30
N SER A 643 -19.59 -9.56 18.66
CA SER A 643 -19.35 -10.84 19.36
C SER A 643 -18.14 -10.78 20.30
N GLY A 644 -18.09 -11.66 21.31
CA GLY A 644 -17.03 -11.68 22.33
C GLY A 644 -15.61 -11.80 21.76
N LEU A 645 -15.41 -12.55 20.69
CA LEU A 645 -14.11 -12.72 20.00
C LEU A 645 -13.58 -11.41 19.40
N VAL A 646 -14.47 -10.59 18.88
CA VAL A 646 -14.15 -9.30 18.26
C VAL A 646 -13.77 -8.26 19.30
N ASN A 647 -14.43 -8.29 20.46
CA ASN A 647 -14.07 -7.45 21.60
C ASN A 647 -12.68 -7.80 22.15
N LEU A 648 -12.28 -9.08 22.07
CA LEU A 648 -10.95 -9.53 22.47
C LEU A 648 -9.85 -9.01 21.53
N LEU A 649 -10.10 -9.00 20.23
CA LEU A 649 -9.10 -8.63 19.20
C LEU A 649 -8.97 -7.13 18.98
N ARG A 650 -10.06 -6.35 19.11
CA ARG A 650 -10.08 -4.89 18.85
C ARG A 650 -10.25 -4.02 20.10
N GLY A 651 -10.50 -4.62 21.23
CA GLY A 651 -10.91 -3.93 22.45
C GLY A 651 -12.36 -3.41 22.38
N ASN A 652 -12.94 -3.19 23.52
CA ASN A 652 -14.29 -2.61 23.64
C ASN A 652 -14.18 -1.08 23.51
N ILE A 653 -14.79 -0.50 22.47
CA ILE A 653 -14.75 0.93 22.20
C ILE A 653 -15.32 1.75 23.38
N ILE A 654 -16.37 1.22 24.01
CA ILE A 654 -16.98 1.85 25.19
C ILE A 654 -15.98 1.90 26.35
N ARG A 655 -15.28 0.79 26.60
CA ARG A 655 -14.25 0.74 27.65
C ARG A 655 -13.11 1.70 27.36
N ARG A 656 -12.59 1.75 26.14
CA ARG A 656 -11.52 2.69 25.76
C ARG A 656 -11.95 4.14 25.89
N VAL A 657 -13.19 4.45 25.49
CA VAL A 657 -13.75 5.80 25.68
C VAL A 657 -13.92 6.08 27.17
N SER A 658 -14.48 5.15 27.95
CA SER A 658 -14.66 5.31 29.41
C SER A 658 -13.34 5.51 30.15
N ASP A 659 -12.28 4.76 29.76
CA ASP A 659 -10.96 4.84 30.40
C ASP A 659 -10.22 6.16 30.07
N ALA A 660 -10.57 6.83 28.98
CA ALA A 660 -9.91 8.05 28.49
C ALA A 660 -10.78 9.32 28.61
N LEU A 661 -12.06 9.18 28.97
CA LEU A 661 -12.98 10.32 29.05
C LEU A 661 -12.67 11.17 30.30
N PRO A 662 -12.64 12.52 30.18
CA PRO A 662 -12.55 13.40 31.34
C PRO A 662 -13.63 13.13 32.40
N GLU A 663 -13.31 13.28 33.68
CA GLU A 663 -14.20 12.95 34.82
C GLU A 663 -15.51 13.78 34.84
N ASP A 664 -15.50 14.96 34.23
CA ASP A 664 -16.63 15.88 34.12
C ASP A 664 -17.61 15.55 32.98
N ILE A 665 -17.30 14.57 32.12
CA ILE A 665 -18.16 14.12 31.02
C ILE A 665 -18.82 12.79 31.36
N HIS A 666 -20.13 12.76 31.46
CA HIS A 666 -20.88 11.53 31.74
C HIS A 666 -21.10 10.68 30.50
N LEU A 667 -20.68 9.42 30.55
CA LEU A 667 -20.92 8.44 29.48
C LEU A 667 -22.27 7.74 29.65
N LEU A 668 -23.14 7.87 28.65
CA LEU A 668 -24.40 7.13 28.54
C LEU A 668 -24.31 6.11 27.41
N VAL A 669 -24.63 4.86 27.73
CA VAL A 669 -24.65 3.76 26.75
C VAL A 669 -26.09 3.35 26.50
N CYS A 670 -26.57 3.60 25.27
CA CYS A 670 -27.92 3.23 24.83
C CYS A 670 -27.91 1.81 24.22
N ALA A 671 -28.81 0.94 24.70
CA ALA A 671 -28.93 -0.46 24.25
C ALA A 671 -29.99 -0.65 23.16
#